data_9a8d7b5bd0df14003e6a95690acf83e4
#
_entry.id   9a8d7b5bd0df14003e6a95690acf83e4
#
_cell.length_a   1.000
_cell.length_b   1.000
_cell.length_c   1.000
_cell.angle_alpha   90.00
_cell.angle_beta   90.00
_cell.angle_gamma   90.00
#
_symmetry.space_group_name_H-M   'P 1'
#
loop_
_entity.id
_entity.type
_entity.pdbx_description
1 polymer ?
#
loop_
_entity_poly.entity_id
_entity_poly.type
_entity_poly.pdbx_seq_one_letter_code
_entity_poly.pdbx_strand_id
1 'polypeptide(L)'
;KGKVEKGPLVSGSTVEMRTLDKDMTPTGASYTTTIENNTGDFNYGSLKMNSPYAKLTADGYFFNEVDGELSTSTIKLNAIVDLSDNSTINVNIVTHLKSQRIVYLVTSKGMSFADANKQAQKELMTAFALQDYATKDASQYSIIAGDDAAGALIAISSYVLSDRSEAEIVEFLSKLTNEFSSTGTFTDSTKEQLKKTKNYLNGKLEDINQNIVNRYKELGYNVSVKDLAYYFDWDNDGIAGNEIDGNSTVELSQSQITVPMEGGDYTITVKSDKQYYFEAPSTTTDGDSFESITPGGSVNEDTYFSSLYENGYVIKNMEYSKEIEGNTIKVHVAPAQFKAQKSVSFPLFNARGKQVAEITITQDGNPNMKSDRVNLGNDGANAVSYAFSCFRDAMAKVYQLEGNYSLQTNHTPFRADDSGISNAWQMFYKSLNLMSTIKRVDANALGYYQEYLNTYFALAYYAMTAYWGGVPYITEFGVDVAQNIARTSEQELLTQLAVSLKEAMPSLDEKKNESLSNVNDALFVSKDVARVVLAYVYMNQKNYSEAQSLLEKVVNNGYYSLENTTLSKYANNSECILGLAVQTRSGESVHPCLDYKDVILSLAECYYYNNNTSKAKQEIDEYCSKKSLNIDKTDIIKAIATLRYKTQTPFFLSFIRRNNLGGSFLGLADAQLYQLLWPLPSSDLNYNPQLTQNPGY
;
A
#
# COMPACT_ATOMS: atom_id res chain seq x y z
N LYS A 1 -25.37 -25.46 25.68
CA LYS A 1 -25.17 -25.18 24.25
C LYS A 1 -24.56 -23.80 24.06
N GLY A 2 -23.99 -23.57 22.89
CA GLY A 2 -23.41 -22.26 22.58
C GLY A 2 -22.72 -22.28 21.22
N LYS A 3 -21.95 -21.20 21.00
CA LYS A 3 -21.11 -21.04 19.81
C LYS A 3 -19.67 -20.70 20.24
N VAL A 4 -18.73 -21.11 19.40
CA VAL A 4 -17.35 -20.65 19.51
C VAL A 4 -17.09 -19.72 18.33
N GLU A 5 -17.00 -18.42 18.63
CA GLU A 5 -16.93 -17.36 17.63
C GLU A 5 -15.72 -16.47 17.83
N LYS A 6 -14.63 -16.88 17.23
CA LYS A 6 -13.49 -16.05 16.90
C LYS A 6 -13.25 -16.23 15.41
N GLY A 7 -13.99 -15.61 14.51
CA GLY A 7 -14.17 -16.24 13.23
C GLY A 7 -14.53 -17.71 13.48
N PRO A 8 -15.75 -18.19 13.18
CA PRO A 8 -16.28 -19.36 13.90
C PRO A 8 -15.35 -20.57 13.77
N LEU A 9 -15.19 -21.33 14.86
CA LEU A 9 -14.48 -22.59 14.79
C LEU A 9 -15.23 -23.58 13.92
N VAL A 10 -14.47 -24.37 13.16
CA VAL A 10 -15.06 -25.30 12.20
C VAL A 10 -15.55 -26.58 12.84
N SER A 11 -16.44 -27.27 12.15
CA SER A 11 -16.97 -28.59 12.52
C SER A 11 -15.87 -29.59 12.84
N GLY A 12 -16.08 -30.38 13.88
CA GLY A 12 -15.09 -31.35 14.38
C GLY A 12 -14.12 -30.78 15.43
N SER A 13 -14.09 -29.48 15.64
CA SER A 13 -13.40 -28.89 16.78
C SER A 13 -14.01 -29.35 18.10
N THR A 14 -13.23 -29.36 19.19
CA THR A 14 -13.68 -29.86 20.49
C THR A 14 -14.00 -28.75 21.47
N VAL A 15 -14.97 -28.96 22.32
CA VAL A 15 -15.23 -28.10 23.49
C VAL A 15 -15.25 -28.99 24.72
N GLU A 16 -14.28 -28.78 25.62
CA GLU A 16 -14.20 -29.41 26.93
C GLU A 16 -14.80 -28.47 27.97
N MET A 17 -15.64 -28.99 28.85
CA MET A 17 -16.19 -28.27 29.99
C MET A 17 -15.76 -28.96 31.27
N ARG A 18 -15.05 -28.25 32.13
CA ARG A 18 -14.67 -28.69 33.47
C ARG A 18 -15.44 -27.92 34.51
N THR A 19 -16.08 -28.59 35.40
CA THR A 19 -16.80 -27.95 36.51
C THR A 19 -15.84 -27.44 37.58
N LEU A 20 -16.15 -26.26 38.11
CA LEU A 20 -15.41 -25.55 39.12
C LEU A 20 -16.31 -25.34 40.34
N ASP A 21 -15.75 -25.28 41.53
CA ASP A 21 -16.48 -24.82 42.71
C ASP A 21 -16.54 -23.27 42.75
N LYS A 22 -17.16 -22.72 43.78
CA LYS A 22 -17.29 -21.26 43.99
C LYS A 22 -15.95 -20.52 44.10
N ASP A 23 -14.89 -21.25 44.45
CA ASP A 23 -13.53 -20.73 44.66
C ASP A 23 -12.66 -21.01 43.42
N MET A 24 -13.28 -21.35 42.28
CA MET A 24 -12.66 -21.64 41.00
C MET A 24 -11.73 -22.87 41.00
N THR A 25 -11.91 -23.78 41.95
CA THR A 25 -11.16 -25.03 42.00
C THR A 25 -11.89 -26.12 41.20
N PRO A 26 -11.18 -26.91 40.38
CA PRO A 26 -11.79 -28.01 39.65
C PRO A 26 -12.46 -29.04 40.59
N THR A 27 -13.70 -29.43 40.26
CA THR A 27 -14.46 -30.43 41.03
C THR A 27 -14.18 -31.87 40.58
N GLY A 28 -13.40 -32.05 39.55
CA GLY A 28 -13.08 -33.35 38.93
C GLY A 28 -14.03 -33.82 37.85
N ALA A 29 -15.17 -33.17 37.67
CA ALA A 29 -16.09 -33.52 36.57
C ALA A 29 -15.71 -32.79 35.26
N SER A 30 -15.68 -33.54 34.18
CA SER A 30 -15.32 -33.05 32.86
C SER A 30 -16.26 -33.66 31.78
N TYR A 31 -16.63 -32.83 30.82
CA TYR A 31 -17.50 -33.21 29.72
C TYR A 31 -16.91 -32.70 28.41
N THR A 32 -16.96 -33.47 27.36
CA THR A 32 -16.46 -33.05 26.05
C THR A 32 -17.54 -33.22 25.00
N THR A 33 -17.64 -32.25 24.09
CA THR A 33 -18.47 -32.31 22.90
C THR A 33 -17.67 -31.81 21.71
N THR A 34 -18.23 -31.99 20.52
CA THR A 34 -17.65 -31.52 19.27
C THR A 34 -18.51 -30.38 18.69
N ILE A 35 -17.88 -29.48 17.96
CA ILE A 35 -18.58 -28.44 17.19
C ILE A 35 -19.25 -29.11 16.00
N GLU A 36 -20.57 -28.91 15.88
CA GLU A 36 -21.46 -29.63 14.96
C GLU A 36 -21.39 -29.08 13.54
N ASN A 37 -21.05 -27.81 13.35
CA ASN A 37 -21.05 -27.11 12.08
C ASN A 37 -20.01 -26.02 12.01
N ASN A 38 -19.83 -25.42 10.83
CA ASN A 38 -18.84 -24.36 10.61
C ASN A 38 -19.25 -22.98 11.14
N THR A 39 -20.41 -22.89 11.81
CA THR A 39 -20.80 -21.67 12.56
C THR A 39 -20.40 -21.73 14.04
N GLY A 40 -19.68 -22.77 14.41
CA GLY A 40 -19.12 -22.94 15.77
C GLY A 40 -20.12 -23.47 16.79
N ASP A 41 -21.26 -24.01 16.38
CA ASP A 41 -22.29 -24.51 17.30
C ASP A 41 -21.85 -25.77 18.04
N PHE A 42 -22.08 -25.79 19.35
CA PHE A 42 -21.86 -26.95 20.18
C PHE A 42 -23.01 -27.18 21.15
N ASN A 43 -23.22 -28.42 21.52
CA ASN A 43 -24.28 -28.82 22.44
C ASN A 43 -23.85 -30.05 23.27
N TYR A 44 -24.01 -29.96 24.58
CA TYR A 44 -23.76 -31.07 25.51
C TYR A 44 -25.01 -31.91 25.80
N GLY A 45 -26.17 -31.52 25.24
CA GLY A 45 -27.44 -32.09 25.64
C GLY A 45 -27.82 -31.70 27.08
N SER A 46 -28.47 -32.62 27.78
CA SER A 46 -28.84 -32.43 29.19
C SER A 46 -27.77 -33.02 30.10
N LEU A 47 -27.14 -32.20 30.88
CA LEU A 47 -26.12 -32.61 31.85
C LEU A 47 -26.61 -32.37 33.30
N LYS A 48 -26.31 -33.32 34.17
CA LYS A 48 -26.43 -33.14 35.62
C LYS A 48 -25.09 -32.71 36.15
N MET A 49 -24.99 -31.43 36.49
CA MET A 49 -23.74 -30.85 37.02
C MET A 49 -23.73 -30.81 38.52
N ASN A 50 -22.53 -30.96 39.11
CA ASN A 50 -22.29 -30.87 40.53
C ASN A 50 -21.98 -29.44 41.01
N SER A 51 -21.81 -28.51 40.10
CA SER A 51 -21.61 -27.07 40.35
C SER A 51 -22.13 -26.25 39.19
N PRO A 52 -22.62 -25.02 39.43
CA PRO A 52 -23.02 -24.15 38.34
C PRO A 52 -21.81 -23.51 37.61
N TYR A 53 -20.64 -23.50 38.22
CA TYR A 53 -19.45 -22.88 37.63
C TYR A 53 -18.69 -23.86 36.75
N ALA A 54 -18.25 -23.36 35.62
CA ALA A 54 -17.49 -24.18 34.66
C ALA A 54 -16.44 -23.37 33.91
N LYS A 55 -15.37 -24.06 33.58
CA LYS A 55 -14.42 -23.60 32.53
C LYS A 55 -14.68 -24.38 31.24
N LEU A 56 -14.97 -23.65 30.17
CA LEU A 56 -15.03 -24.21 28.84
C LEU A 56 -13.70 -23.94 28.14
N THR A 57 -13.18 -24.94 27.43
CA THR A 57 -12.00 -24.84 26.56
C THR A 57 -12.35 -25.35 25.19
N ALA A 58 -12.42 -24.46 24.21
CA ALA A 58 -12.59 -24.81 22.81
C ALA A 58 -11.23 -24.93 22.13
N ASP A 59 -11.05 -25.97 21.32
CA ASP A 59 -9.82 -26.22 20.57
C ASP A 59 -10.16 -26.61 19.12
N GLY A 60 -9.73 -25.83 18.16
CA GLY A 60 -10.05 -26.10 16.78
C GLY A 60 -9.49 -25.11 15.78
N TYR A 61 -9.68 -25.46 14.52
CA TYR A 61 -9.36 -24.58 13.39
C TYR A 61 -10.39 -23.46 13.32
N PHE A 62 -9.96 -22.32 12.86
CA PHE A 62 -10.76 -21.10 12.85
C PHE A 62 -10.65 -20.34 11.52
N PHE A 63 -11.63 -19.50 11.25
CA PHE A 63 -11.55 -18.50 10.17
C PHE A 63 -10.80 -17.26 10.67
N ASN A 64 -9.77 -16.85 9.94
CA ASN A 64 -9.05 -15.61 10.21
C ASN A 64 -9.74 -14.47 9.47
N GLU A 65 -10.42 -13.62 10.20
CA GLU A 65 -11.19 -12.51 9.63
C GLU A 65 -10.33 -11.40 9.01
N VAL A 66 -9.06 -11.31 9.37
CA VAL A 66 -8.14 -10.29 8.83
C VAL A 66 -7.61 -10.69 7.45
N ASP A 67 -7.23 -11.93 7.27
CA ASP A 67 -6.73 -12.43 5.97
C ASP A 67 -7.79 -13.11 5.10
N GLY A 68 -8.95 -13.44 5.67
CA GLY A 68 -10.07 -14.08 4.96
C GLY A 68 -9.91 -15.58 4.72
N GLU A 69 -8.97 -16.24 5.39
CA GLU A 69 -8.62 -17.64 5.17
C GLU A 69 -8.93 -18.51 6.40
N LEU A 70 -9.06 -19.81 6.16
CA LEU A 70 -9.10 -20.80 7.25
C LEU A 70 -7.69 -21.05 7.78
N SER A 71 -7.57 -21.18 9.11
CA SER A 71 -6.29 -21.49 9.75
C SER A 71 -5.78 -22.89 9.37
N THR A 72 -4.46 -23.07 9.42
CA THR A 72 -3.79 -24.35 9.22
C THR A 72 -3.37 -25.03 10.54
N SER A 73 -3.48 -24.30 11.64
CA SER A 73 -3.30 -24.80 13.01
C SER A 73 -4.48 -24.41 13.88
N THR A 74 -4.58 -25.02 15.06
CA THR A 74 -5.71 -24.79 15.97
C THR A 74 -5.44 -23.65 16.94
N ILE A 75 -6.52 -23.07 17.47
CA ILE A 75 -6.49 -22.10 18.55
C ILE A 75 -7.28 -22.65 19.74
N LYS A 76 -6.82 -22.33 20.97
CA LYS A 76 -7.55 -22.63 22.21
C LYS A 76 -8.17 -21.38 22.78
N LEU A 77 -9.47 -21.43 23.03
CA LEU A 77 -10.22 -20.34 23.64
C LEU A 77 -10.91 -20.84 24.90
N ASN A 78 -10.86 -20.01 25.96
CA ASN A 78 -11.45 -20.34 27.25
C ASN A 78 -12.65 -19.43 27.58
N ALA A 79 -13.55 -19.94 28.39
CA ALA A 79 -14.55 -19.14 29.08
C ALA A 79 -14.73 -19.68 30.54
N ILE A 80 -14.83 -18.81 31.50
CA ILE A 80 -15.25 -19.14 32.89
C ILE A 80 -16.65 -18.58 33.02
N VAL A 81 -17.59 -19.42 33.39
CA VAL A 81 -19.02 -19.11 33.33
C VAL A 81 -19.78 -19.64 34.57
N ASP A 82 -20.91 -18.98 34.83
CA ASP A 82 -21.96 -19.48 35.77
C ASP A 82 -23.17 -19.90 34.89
N LEU A 83 -23.53 -21.15 35.04
CA LEU A 83 -24.62 -21.79 34.30
C LEU A 83 -25.94 -21.83 35.07
N SER A 84 -26.03 -21.16 36.26
CA SER A 84 -27.24 -21.13 37.05
C SER A 84 -28.45 -20.60 36.34
N ASP A 85 -28.28 -19.48 35.65
CA ASP A 85 -29.36 -18.72 35.01
C ASP A 85 -29.34 -18.76 33.48
N ASN A 86 -28.28 -19.30 32.89
CA ASN A 86 -28.11 -19.30 31.44
C ASN A 86 -27.49 -20.60 30.91
N SER A 87 -28.27 -21.28 30.08
CA SER A 87 -27.85 -22.53 29.44
C SER A 87 -27.19 -22.33 28.06
N THR A 88 -27.14 -21.10 27.57
CA THR A 88 -26.50 -20.75 26.30
C THR A 88 -25.28 -19.88 26.57
N ILE A 89 -24.11 -20.43 26.29
CA ILE A 89 -22.81 -19.81 26.58
C ILE A 89 -21.95 -19.82 25.33
N ASN A 90 -21.53 -18.68 24.87
CA ASN A 90 -20.58 -18.54 23.79
C ASN A 90 -19.15 -18.44 24.32
N VAL A 91 -18.23 -19.04 23.60
CA VAL A 91 -16.78 -18.93 23.84
C VAL A 91 -16.17 -18.09 22.75
N ASN A 92 -15.43 -17.06 23.11
CA ASN A 92 -14.84 -16.10 22.18
C ASN A 92 -13.55 -15.49 22.72
N ILE A 93 -12.96 -14.57 21.95
CA ILE A 93 -11.70 -13.92 22.32
C ILE A 93 -11.83 -13.10 23.62
N VAL A 94 -12.98 -12.48 23.87
CA VAL A 94 -13.22 -11.68 25.07
C VAL A 94 -13.36 -12.56 26.29
N THR A 95 -14.11 -13.68 26.20
CA THR A 95 -14.19 -14.65 27.30
C THR A 95 -12.84 -15.25 27.63
N HIS A 96 -12.00 -15.48 26.59
CA HIS A 96 -10.65 -16.01 26.78
C HIS A 96 -9.75 -15.04 27.53
N LEU A 97 -9.68 -13.80 27.06
CA LEU A 97 -8.80 -12.77 27.63
C LEU A 97 -9.12 -12.47 29.10
N LYS A 98 -10.40 -12.48 29.50
CA LYS A 98 -10.80 -12.23 30.88
C LYS A 98 -10.75 -13.46 31.78
N SER A 99 -10.58 -14.67 31.27
CA SER A 99 -10.74 -15.92 32.04
C SER A 99 -9.80 -16.03 33.25
N GLN A 100 -8.51 -15.78 33.04
CA GLN A 100 -7.53 -15.82 34.11
C GLN A 100 -7.69 -14.66 35.13
N ARG A 101 -8.16 -13.50 34.66
CA ARG A 101 -8.47 -12.37 35.53
C ARG A 101 -9.60 -12.71 36.48
N ILE A 102 -10.66 -13.37 36.02
CA ILE A 102 -11.75 -13.84 36.87
C ILE A 102 -11.23 -14.77 37.95
N VAL A 103 -10.43 -15.76 37.58
CA VAL A 103 -9.83 -16.70 38.53
C VAL A 103 -8.99 -15.96 39.59
N TYR A 104 -8.14 -15.03 39.16
CA TYR A 104 -7.31 -14.23 40.05
C TYR A 104 -8.15 -13.39 41.02
N LEU A 105 -9.19 -12.72 40.54
CA LEU A 105 -10.06 -11.90 41.39
C LEU A 105 -10.81 -12.74 42.44
N VAL A 106 -11.24 -13.94 42.09
CA VAL A 106 -11.88 -14.87 43.04
C VAL A 106 -10.87 -15.42 44.02
N THR A 107 -9.78 -15.99 43.54
CA THR A 107 -8.80 -16.72 44.40
C THR A 107 -7.91 -15.81 45.20
N SER A 108 -7.46 -14.70 44.65
CA SER A 108 -6.48 -13.81 45.31
C SER A 108 -7.11 -12.57 45.96
N LYS A 109 -8.30 -12.16 45.48
CA LYS A 109 -9.00 -10.98 46.01
C LYS A 109 -10.28 -11.34 46.80
N GLY A 110 -10.66 -12.62 46.82
CA GLY A 110 -11.85 -13.10 47.56
C GLY A 110 -13.18 -12.61 46.98
N MET A 111 -13.21 -12.21 45.72
CA MET A 111 -14.44 -11.74 45.10
C MET A 111 -15.38 -12.90 44.78
N SER A 112 -16.69 -12.62 44.75
CA SER A 112 -17.66 -13.53 44.16
C SER A 112 -17.40 -13.68 42.66
N PHE A 113 -17.78 -14.82 42.07
CA PHE A 113 -17.70 -14.98 40.61
C PHE A 113 -18.40 -13.85 39.87
N ALA A 114 -19.62 -13.51 40.27
CA ALA A 114 -20.41 -12.47 39.61
C ALA A 114 -19.69 -11.12 39.59
N ASP A 115 -19.13 -10.70 40.71
CA ASP A 115 -18.38 -9.43 40.81
C ASP A 115 -17.05 -9.51 40.05
N ALA A 116 -16.34 -10.63 40.15
CA ALA A 116 -15.09 -10.85 39.43
C ALA A 116 -15.28 -10.84 37.93
N ASN A 117 -16.31 -11.49 37.41
CA ASN A 117 -16.65 -11.54 35.98
C ASN A 117 -16.99 -10.14 35.47
N LYS A 118 -17.82 -9.40 36.21
CA LYS A 118 -18.21 -8.03 35.85
C LYS A 118 -17.01 -7.08 35.83
N GLN A 119 -16.16 -7.16 36.85
CA GLN A 119 -14.95 -6.33 36.93
C GLN A 119 -13.96 -6.68 35.82
N ALA A 120 -13.67 -7.95 35.58
CA ALA A 120 -12.75 -8.39 34.55
C ALA A 120 -13.20 -7.93 33.14
N GLN A 121 -14.50 -8.03 32.86
CA GLN A 121 -15.04 -7.56 31.61
C GLN A 121 -14.93 -6.03 31.45
N LYS A 122 -15.27 -5.28 32.48
CA LYS A 122 -15.15 -3.81 32.48
C LYS A 122 -13.69 -3.37 32.26
N GLU A 123 -12.77 -3.98 32.97
CA GLU A 123 -11.34 -3.68 32.82
C GLU A 123 -10.84 -4.02 31.41
N LEU A 124 -11.21 -5.18 30.87
CA LEU A 124 -10.79 -5.59 29.52
C LEU A 124 -11.37 -4.68 28.43
N MET A 125 -12.65 -4.38 28.50
CA MET A 125 -13.28 -3.48 27.52
C MET A 125 -12.69 -2.08 27.60
N THR A 126 -12.37 -1.60 28.79
CA THR A 126 -11.68 -0.31 29.01
C THR A 126 -10.28 -0.32 28.40
N ALA A 127 -9.54 -1.44 28.50
CA ALA A 127 -8.22 -1.58 27.90
C ALA A 127 -8.22 -1.45 26.37
N PHE A 128 -9.35 -1.75 25.73
CA PHE A 128 -9.57 -1.57 24.28
C PHE A 128 -10.45 -0.34 23.96
N ALA A 129 -10.71 0.53 24.93
CA ALA A 129 -11.57 1.71 24.80
C ALA A 129 -13.02 1.40 24.35
N LEU A 130 -13.49 0.19 24.63
CA LEU A 130 -14.81 -0.34 24.20
C LEU A 130 -15.83 -0.45 25.34
N GLN A 131 -15.60 0.23 26.47
CA GLN A 131 -16.46 0.16 27.64
C GLN A 131 -17.93 0.53 27.37
N ASP A 132 -18.18 1.39 26.39
CA ASP A 132 -19.53 1.87 26.07
C ASP A 132 -20.28 0.98 25.07
N TYR A 133 -19.61 -0.01 24.45
CA TYR A 133 -20.20 -0.83 23.38
C TYR A 133 -20.67 -2.21 23.81
N ALA A 134 -20.44 -2.62 25.04
CA ALA A 134 -20.75 -3.96 25.50
C ALA A 134 -21.45 -3.94 26.84
N THR A 135 -22.76 -3.92 26.81
CA THR A 135 -23.61 -3.88 28.01
C THR A 135 -24.02 -5.25 28.53
N LYS A 136 -23.87 -6.31 27.71
CA LYS A 136 -24.15 -7.70 28.08
C LYS A 136 -22.88 -8.47 28.37
N ASP A 137 -22.98 -9.59 29.07
CA ASP A 137 -21.82 -10.46 29.34
C ASP A 137 -21.20 -11.00 28.05
N ALA A 138 -19.87 -11.11 28.02
CA ALA A 138 -19.13 -11.57 26.85
C ALA A 138 -19.51 -13.00 26.40
N SER A 139 -20.01 -13.83 27.30
CA SER A 139 -20.55 -15.15 26.96
C SER A 139 -21.86 -15.10 26.16
N GLN A 140 -22.42 -13.92 25.96
CA GLN A 140 -23.58 -13.65 25.14
C GLN A 140 -23.27 -12.94 23.82
N TYR A 141 -21.97 -12.64 23.57
CA TYR A 141 -21.59 -12.01 22.32
C TYR A 141 -21.69 -12.98 21.14
N SER A 142 -22.24 -12.52 20.05
CA SER A 142 -22.29 -13.27 18.79
C SER A 142 -22.14 -12.34 17.59
N ILE A 143 -21.31 -12.73 16.67
CA ILE A 143 -21.09 -11.97 15.42
C ILE A 143 -22.39 -11.93 14.59
N ILE A 144 -23.17 -13.01 14.61
CA ILE A 144 -24.45 -13.10 13.88
C ILE A 144 -25.46 -12.05 14.35
N ALA A 145 -25.36 -11.58 15.61
CA ALA A 145 -26.26 -10.57 16.14
C ALA A 145 -26.11 -9.20 15.42
N GLY A 146 -24.94 -8.89 14.86
CA GLY A 146 -24.69 -7.66 14.15
C GLY A 146 -24.77 -6.39 14.99
N ASP A 147 -24.77 -6.53 16.32
CA ASP A 147 -24.85 -5.43 17.29
C ASP A 147 -23.48 -4.88 17.68
N ASP A 148 -23.44 -3.89 18.56
CA ASP A 148 -22.17 -3.30 19.01
C ASP A 148 -21.28 -4.30 19.72
N ALA A 149 -21.83 -5.31 20.39
CA ALA A 149 -21.06 -6.39 20.99
C ALA A 149 -20.36 -7.26 19.92
N ALA A 150 -21.04 -7.48 18.79
CA ALA A 150 -20.43 -8.14 17.62
C ALA A 150 -19.25 -7.32 17.05
N GLY A 151 -19.45 -6.01 16.89
CA GLY A 151 -18.41 -5.10 16.44
C GLY A 151 -17.21 -5.06 17.39
N ALA A 152 -17.44 -4.98 18.67
CA ALA A 152 -16.40 -5.03 19.70
C ALA A 152 -15.62 -6.36 19.68
N LEU A 153 -16.33 -7.48 19.52
CA LEU A 153 -15.71 -8.80 19.39
C LEU A 153 -14.80 -8.89 18.16
N ILE A 154 -15.25 -8.40 17.03
CA ILE A 154 -14.46 -8.34 15.78
C ILE A 154 -13.23 -7.46 15.97
N ALA A 155 -13.37 -6.28 16.58
CA ALA A 155 -12.28 -5.37 16.82
C ALA A 155 -11.18 -6.00 17.70
N ILE A 156 -11.54 -6.57 18.83
CA ILE A 156 -10.58 -7.23 19.74
C ILE A 156 -9.92 -8.44 19.06
N SER A 157 -10.68 -9.23 18.33
CA SER A 157 -10.13 -10.34 17.54
C SER A 157 -9.12 -9.83 16.51
N SER A 158 -9.41 -8.74 15.82
CA SER A 158 -8.51 -8.13 14.83
C SER A 158 -7.20 -7.64 15.45
N TYR A 159 -7.23 -7.07 16.66
CA TYR A 159 -6.01 -6.72 17.41
C TYR A 159 -5.12 -7.94 17.68
N VAL A 160 -5.72 -9.08 17.98
CA VAL A 160 -4.96 -10.32 18.24
C VAL A 160 -4.41 -10.92 16.95
N LEU A 161 -5.19 -10.92 15.91
CA LEU A 161 -4.79 -11.47 14.60
C LEU A 161 -3.76 -10.59 13.89
N SER A 162 -4.13 -9.36 13.60
CA SER A 162 -3.29 -8.40 12.87
C SER A 162 -2.60 -9.05 11.64
N ASP A 163 -1.32 -8.78 11.47
CA ASP A 163 -0.42 -9.38 10.48
C ASP A 163 0.37 -10.59 11.03
N ARG A 164 -0.06 -11.16 12.15
CA ARG A 164 0.64 -12.23 12.85
C ARG A 164 0.45 -13.57 12.15
N SER A 165 1.52 -14.35 12.13
CA SER A 165 1.44 -15.79 11.84
C SER A 165 0.61 -16.50 12.92
N GLU A 166 0.12 -17.70 12.63
CA GLU A 166 -0.69 -18.48 13.58
C GLU A 166 0.05 -18.75 14.92
N ALA A 167 1.36 -19.01 14.87
CA ALA A 167 2.17 -19.16 16.06
C ALA A 167 2.26 -17.85 16.87
N GLU A 168 2.46 -16.73 16.20
CA GLU A 168 2.49 -15.40 16.84
C GLU A 168 1.14 -15.00 17.42
N ILE A 169 0.02 -15.39 16.79
CA ILE A 169 -1.33 -15.19 17.31
C ILE A 169 -1.47 -15.89 18.68
N VAL A 170 -1.09 -17.16 18.76
CA VAL A 170 -1.18 -17.95 19.99
C VAL A 170 -0.28 -17.35 21.07
N GLU A 171 0.94 -16.97 20.74
CA GLU A 171 1.89 -16.34 21.67
C GLU A 171 1.35 -14.99 22.16
N PHE A 172 0.87 -14.14 21.28
CA PHE A 172 0.34 -12.84 21.63
C PHE A 172 -0.92 -12.92 22.48
N LEU A 173 -1.83 -13.84 22.15
CA LEU A 173 -3.03 -14.10 22.94
C LEU A 173 -2.66 -14.55 24.36
N SER A 174 -1.68 -15.43 24.49
CA SER A 174 -1.15 -15.88 25.78
C SER A 174 -0.52 -14.72 26.57
N LYS A 175 0.27 -13.90 25.91
CA LYS A 175 0.89 -12.71 26.53
C LYS A 175 -0.17 -11.75 27.07
N LEU A 176 -1.18 -11.40 26.28
CA LEU A 176 -2.27 -10.52 26.72
C LEU A 176 -3.02 -11.10 27.92
N THR A 177 -3.35 -12.38 27.86
CA THR A 177 -4.08 -13.07 28.92
C THR A 177 -3.29 -13.08 30.24
N ASN A 178 -1.98 -13.35 30.18
CA ASN A 178 -1.11 -13.38 31.34
C ASN A 178 -0.89 -11.99 31.97
N GLU A 179 -0.61 -10.97 31.15
CA GLU A 179 -0.44 -9.60 31.64
C GLU A 179 -1.72 -9.08 32.32
N PHE A 180 -2.85 -9.34 31.71
CA PHE A 180 -4.15 -8.87 32.22
C PHE A 180 -4.58 -9.57 33.47
N SER A 181 -4.15 -10.80 33.73
CA SER A 181 -4.66 -11.66 34.80
C SER A 181 -4.52 -11.06 36.21
N SER A 182 -3.36 -10.51 36.56
CA SER A 182 -3.08 -10.01 37.89
C SER A 182 -3.38 -8.53 38.09
N THR A 183 -3.30 -7.74 37.06
CA THR A 183 -3.39 -6.26 37.11
C THR A 183 -4.69 -5.70 36.56
N GLY A 184 -5.36 -6.40 35.64
CA GLY A 184 -6.51 -5.89 34.90
C GLY A 184 -6.15 -4.81 33.89
N THR A 185 -4.87 -4.70 33.54
CA THR A 185 -4.33 -3.75 32.53
C THR A 185 -3.22 -4.42 31.75
N PHE A 186 -2.78 -3.78 30.67
CA PHE A 186 -1.59 -4.18 29.93
C PHE A 186 -0.38 -3.33 30.30
N THR A 187 0.82 -3.85 30.08
CA THR A 187 2.06 -3.09 30.23
C THR A 187 2.16 -1.97 29.21
N ASP A 188 2.97 -0.95 29.49
CA ASP A 188 3.17 0.16 28.53
C ASP A 188 3.72 -0.34 27.19
N SER A 189 4.62 -1.34 27.21
CA SER A 189 5.13 -1.99 26.00
C SER A 189 4.02 -2.63 25.17
N THR A 190 3.09 -3.33 25.82
CA THR A 190 1.94 -3.96 25.16
C THR A 190 0.95 -2.91 24.64
N LYS A 191 0.72 -1.84 25.40
CA LYS A 191 -0.11 -0.71 24.94
C LYS A 191 0.44 -0.07 23.67
N GLU A 192 1.76 0.13 23.60
CA GLU A 192 2.42 0.63 22.38
C GLU A 192 2.29 -0.37 21.22
N GLN A 193 2.43 -1.65 21.47
CA GLN A 193 2.21 -2.69 20.46
C GLN A 193 0.77 -2.70 19.95
N LEU A 194 -0.22 -2.51 20.82
CA LEU A 194 -1.64 -2.40 20.43
C LEU A 194 -1.91 -1.13 19.61
N LYS A 195 -1.26 -0.01 19.92
CA LYS A 195 -1.34 1.20 19.07
C LYS A 195 -0.79 0.95 17.67
N LYS A 196 0.35 0.31 17.55
CA LYS A 196 0.93 -0.09 16.26
C LYS A 196 -0.01 -1.01 15.49
N THR A 197 -0.57 -2.00 16.15
CA THR A 197 -1.57 -2.90 15.57
C THR A 197 -2.80 -2.15 15.07
N LYS A 198 -3.32 -1.22 15.87
CA LYS A 198 -4.45 -0.36 15.48
C LYS A 198 -4.15 0.41 14.18
N ASN A 199 -2.97 0.99 14.11
CA ASN A 199 -2.54 1.71 12.91
C ASN A 199 -2.47 0.80 11.68
N TYR A 200 -1.94 -0.41 11.83
CA TYR A 200 -1.96 -1.42 10.77
C TYR A 200 -3.39 -1.77 10.32
N LEU A 201 -4.32 -1.94 11.27
CA LEU A 201 -5.71 -2.30 11.00
C LEU A 201 -6.51 -1.18 10.32
N ASN A 202 -6.09 0.08 10.44
CA ASN A 202 -6.84 1.22 9.89
C ASN A 202 -7.13 1.06 8.39
N GLY A 203 -6.17 0.61 7.61
CA GLY A 203 -6.34 0.36 6.18
C GLY A 203 -6.99 -0.99 5.82
N LYS A 204 -7.37 -1.80 6.81
CA LYS A 204 -7.87 -3.17 6.62
C LYS A 204 -9.35 -3.36 7.03
N LEU A 205 -9.97 -2.36 7.62
CA LEU A 205 -11.29 -2.54 8.26
C LEU A 205 -12.39 -2.93 7.29
N GLU A 206 -12.37 -2.40 6.08
CA GLU A 206 -13.35 -2.77 5.06
C GLU A 206 -13.16 -4.20 4.58
N ASP A 207 -11.91 -4.62 4.36
CA ASP A 207 -11.57 -5.99 4.00
C ASP A 207 -11.97 -6.97 5.10
N ILE A 208 -11.71 -6.65 6.37
CA ILE A 208 -12.12 -7.47 7.52
C ILE A 208 -13.64 -7.61 7.57
N ASN A 209 -14.37 -6.52 7.41
CA ASN A 209 -15.83 -6.54 7.36
C ASN A 209 -16.32 -7.40 6.20
N GLN A 210 -15.76 -7.23 5.04
CA GLN A 210 -16.14 -8.02 3.86
C GLN A 210 -15.82 -9.51 4.02
N ASN A 211 -14.67 -9.84 4.60
CA ASN A 211 -14.30 -11.23 4.91
C ASN A 211 -15.34 -11.90 5.82
N ILE A 212 -15.77 -11.19 6.86
CA ILE A 212 -16.80 -11.68 7.78
C ILE A 212 -18.14 -11.85 7.07
N VAL A 213 -18.59 -10.83 6.34
CA VAL A 213 -19.85 -10.87 5.60
C VAL A 213 -19.87 -12.05 4.62
N ASN A 214 -18.80 -12.21 3.86
CA ASN A 214 -18.66 -13.30 2.89
C ASN A 214 -18.67 -14.68 3.58
N ARG A 215 -17.89 -14.83 4.65
CA ARG A 215 -17.83 -16.09 5.41
C ARG A 215 -19.17 -16.50 5.97
N TYR A 216 -19.87 -15.59 6.63
CA TYR A 216 -21.18 -15.89 7.22
C TYR A 216 -22.24 -16.11 6.14
N LYS A 217 -22.16 -15.42 4.99
CA LYS A 217 -23.04 -15.68 3.86
C LYS A 217 -22.88 -17.10 3.30
N GLU A 218 -21.65 -17.60 3.19
CA GLU A 218 -21.39 -19.00 2.84
C GLU A 218 -22.01 -19.97 3.85
N LEU A 219 -22.08 -19.58 5.12
CA LEU A 219 -22.67 -20.35 6.20
C LEU A 219 -24.20 -20.16 6.35
N GLY A 220 -24.81 -19.37 5.47
CA GLY A 220 -26.25 -19.16 5.43
C GLY A 220 -26.78 -18.01 6.29
N TYR A 221 -25.91 -17.08 6.74
CA TYR A 221 -26.28 -15.93 7.55
C TYR A 221 -25.95 -14.60 6.85
N ASN A 222 -26.85 -13.66 6.99
CA ASN A 222 -26.60 -12.27 6.59
C ASN A 222 -26.17 -11.48 7.84
N VAL A 223 -24.89 -11.18 7.93
CA VAL A 223 -24.33 -10.39 9.02
C VAL A 223 -24.11 -8.96 8.54
N SER A 224 -24.60 -8.01 9.32
CA SER A 224 -24.39 -6.59 9.10
C SER A 224 -23.96 -5.94 10.40
N VAL A 225 -22.72 -5.48 10.44
CA VAL A 225 -22.15 -4.76 11.57
C VAL A 225 -21.97 -3.31 11.14
N LYS A 226 -22.15 -2.39 12.08
CA LYS A 226 -21.76 -0.99 11.92
C LYS A 226 -20.31 -0.88 11.43
N ASP A 227 -19.94 0.19 10.74
CA ASP A 227 -18.56 0.43 10.31
C ASP A 227 -17.60 0.12 11.46
N LEU A 228 -16.66 -0.80 11.22
CA LEU A 228 -15.74 -1.29 12.23
C LEU A 228 -14.88 -0.17 12.85
N ALA A 229 -14.73 0.94 12.14
CA ALA A 229 -14.03 2.10 12.65
C ALA A 229 -14.59 2.64 13.96
N TYR A 230 -15.88 2.45 14.22
CA TYR A 230 -16.51 2.86 15.49
C TYR A 230 -16.02 2.10 16.72
N TYR A 231 -15.35 0.96 16.52
CA TYR A 231 -14.86 0.08 17.60
C TYR A 231 -13.36 0.25 17.86
N PHE A 232 -12.77 1.32 17.36
CA PHE A 232 -11.37 1.70 17.60
C PHE A 232 -11.30 3.13 18.13
N ASP A 233 -10.37 3.33 19.04
CA ASP A 233 -10.06 4.64 19.62
C ASP A 233 -8.90 5.26 18.80
N TRP A 234 -9.23 6.07 17.82
CA TRP A 234 -8.26 6.62 16.86
C TRP A 234 -7.46 7.79 17.41
N ASP A 235 -8.06 8.58 18.31
CA ASP A 235 -7.42 9.77 18.91
C ASP A 235 -6.79 9.49 20.28
N ASN A 236 -6.87 8.25 20.76
CA ASN A 236 -6.32 7.77 22.03
C ASN A 236 -6.88 8.52 23.27
N ASP A 237 -8.13 8.95 23.22
CA ASP A 237 -8.82 9.58 24.35
C ASP A 237 -9.42 8.56 25.34
N GLY A 238 -9.37 7.29 25.02
CA GLY A 238 -9.91 6.19 25.84
C GLY A 238 -11.35 5.81 25.52
N ILE A 239 -11.92 6.34 24.43
CA ILE A 239 -13.31 6.09 24.01
C ILE A 239 -13.34 5.78 22.52
N ALA A 240 -13.61 4.52 22.16
CA ALA A 240 -13.70 4.13 20.76
C ALA A 240 -14.87 4.79 20.04
N GLY A 241 -14.62 5.28 18.82
CA GLY A 241 -15.64 5.71 17.89
C GLY A 241 -16.22 7.11 18.12
N ASN A 242 -15.89 7.77 19.21
CA ASN A 242 -16.39 9.11 19.49
C ASN A 242 -15.83 10.16 18.52
N GLU A 243 -14.70 9.89 17.91
CA GLU A 243 -14.08 10.70 16.86
C GLU A 243 -14.73 10.50 15.47
N ILE A 244 -15.53 9.45 15.29
CA ILE A 244 -16.22 9.16 14.01
C ILE A 244 -17.51 9.97 13.90
N ASP A 245 -18.34 9.94 14.94
CA ASP A 245 -19.57 10.70 14.99
C ASP A 245 -19.26 12.19 15.17
N GLY A 246 -19.68 13.03 14.23
CA GLY A 246 -19.40 14.47 14.22
C GLY A 246 -18.16 14.89 13.41
N ASN A 247 -17.40 13.97 12.86
CA ASN A 247 -16.27 14.26 11.97
C ASN A 247 -16.66 14.80 10.60
N SER A 248 -17.92 14.98 10.34
CA SER A 248 -18.41 15.43 9.04
C SER A 248 -18.23 16.93 8.80
N THR A 249 -17.89 17.72 9.82
CA THR A 249 -17.82 19.18 9.67
C THR A 249 -16.70 19.79 10.48
N VAL A 250 -15.65 20.19 9.79
CA VAL A 250 -14.72 21.22 10.24
C VAL A 250 -15.08 22.50 9.50
N GLU A 251 -15.60 23.50 10.21
CA GLU A 251 -15.88 24.82 9.66
C GLU A 251 -14.75 25.77 10.04
N LEU A 252 -14.18 26.43 9.03
CA LEU A 252 -13.13 27.41 9.21
C LEU A 252 -13.71 28.82 9.10
N SER A 253 -13.25 29.75 9.95
CA SER A 253 -13.59 31.16 9.81
C SER A 253 -13.15 31.75 8.46
N GLN A 254 -12.03 31.21 7.93
CA GLN A 254 -11.55 31.44 6.58
C GLN A 254 -10.69 30.27 6.14
N SER A 255 -10.79 29.88 4.88
CA SER A 255 -9.97 28.80 4.27
C SER A 255 -8.89 29.35 3.33
N GLN A 256 -8.94 30.66 3.04
CA GLN A 256 -7.95 31.33 2.21
C GLN A 256 -7.43 32.56 2.91
N ILE A 257 -6.11 32.68 2.99
CA ILE A 257 -5.40 33.80 3.59
C ILE A 257 -4.62 34.51 2.48
N THR A 258 -4.91 35.79 2.29
CA THR A 258 -4.08 36.65 1.44
C THR A 258 -3.11 37.42 2.31
N VAL A 259 -1.84 37.26 2.01
CA VAL A 259 -0.72 37.79 2.81
C VAL A 259 0.05 38.84 1.96
N PRO A 260 0.31 40.05 2.46
CA PRO A 260 1.16 40.99 1.78
C PRO A 260 2.64 40.54 1.79
N MET A 261 3.44 41.17 0.98
CA MET A 261 4.89 40.86 0.90
C MET A 261 5.64 40.97 2.23
N GLU A 262 5.14 41.77 3.15
CA GLU A 262 5.73 41.98 4.49
C GLU A 262 5.47 40.77 5.44
N GLY A 263 4.62 39.83 5.03
CA GLY A 263 4.18 38.75 5.88
C GLY A 263 3.13 39.17 6.90
N GLY A 264 2.93 38.39 7.93
CA GLY A 264 2.00 38.72 9.01
C GLY A 264 1.60 37.48 9.84
N ASP A 265 0.80 37.77 10.85
CA ASP A 265 0.21 36.78 11.75
C ASP A 265 -1.29 36.67 11.49
N TYR A 266 -1.77 35.45 11.37
CA TYR A 266 -3.17 35.15 11.05
C TYR A 266 -3.73 34.13 12.03
N THR A 267 -4.98 34.31 12.40
CA THR A 267 -5.70 33.38 13.26
C THR A 267 -6.95 32.90 12.55
N ILE A 268 -7.10 31.58 12.44
CA ILE A 268 -8.26 30.92 11.88
C ILE A 268 -9.00 30.25 13.03
N THR A 269 -10.26 30.61 13.23
CA THR A 269 -11.12 29.91 14.19
C THR A 269 -11.67 28.67 13.53
N VAL A 270 -11.56 27.55 14.23
CA VAL A 270 -12.05 26.25 13.79
C VAL A 270 -13.24 25.85 14.64
N LYS A 271 -14.37 25.60 14.00
CA LYS A 271 -15.53 25.00 14.64
C LYS A 271 -15.54 23.52 14.29
N SER A 272 -15.18 22.72 15.27
CA SER A 272 -15.18 21.26 15.16
C SER A 272 -15.54 20.68 16.52
N ASP A 273 -16.35 19.62 16.51
CA ASP A 273 -16.70 18.86 17.70
C ASP A 273 -15.67 17.74 18.00
N LYS A 274 -14.71 17.55 17.11
CA LYS A 274 -13.64 16.54 17.21
C LYS A 274 -12.28 17.15 17.02
N GLN A 275 -11.26 16.43 17.47
CA GLN A 275 -9.86 16.79 17.28
C GLN A 275 -9.47 16.72 15.80
N TYR A 276 -8.61 17.61 15.37
CA TYR A 276 -8.10 17.70 14.01
C TYR A 276 -6.58 17.89 14.02
N TYR A 277 -5.94 17.56 12.92
CA TYR A 277 -4.48 17.46 12.82
C TYR A 277 -4.00 18.03 11.48
N PHE A 278 -2.79 18.59 11.45
CA PHE A 278 -2.15 19.00 10.19
C PHE A 278 -1.65 17.84 9.34
N GLU A 279 -1.29 16.74 10.01
CA GLU A 279 -0.79 15.54 9.36
C GLU A 279 -1.77 14.41 9.63
N ALA A 280 -1.96 13.55 8.63
CA ALA A 280 -2.72 12.33 8.86
C ALA A 280 -2.02 11.55 9.99
N PRO A 281 -2.76 11.10 11.03
CA PRO A 281 -2.18 10.29 12.07
C PRO A 281 -1.39 9.14 11.45
N SER A 282 -0.10 9.04 11.79
CA SER A 282 0.80 8.07 11.19
C SER A 282 0.32 6.65 11.50
N THR A 283 0.09 5.89 10.46
CA THR A 283 -0.16 4.46 10.53
C THR A 283 1.13 3.64 10.39
N THR A 284 2.28 4.30 10.22
CA THR A 284 3.57 3.64 10.08
C THR A 284 4.06 3.16 11.43
N THR A 285 4.36 1.88 11.51
CA THR A 285 4.70 1.16 12.73
C THR A 285 6.18 1.15 13.07
N ASP A 286 7.03 1.58 12.19
CA ASP A 286 8.46 1.63 12.41
C ASP A 286 8.97 3.05 12.21
N GLY A 287 9.87 3.48 13.09
CA GLY A 287 10.51 4.77 13.10
C GLY A 287 11.42 5.07 11.90
N ASP A 288 11.29 4.30 10.85
CA ASP A 288 11.69 4.70 9.53
C ASP A 288 10.66 5.72 9.04
N SER A 289 10.97 6.99 9.27
CA SER A 289 10.36 8.08 8.53
C SER A 289 10.68 7.86 7.06
N PHE A 290 9.90 7.00 6.42
CA PHE A 290 9.79 7.07 4.98
C PHE A 290 9.13 8.42 4.71
N GLU A 291 9.94 9.40 4.36
CA GLU A 291 9.44 10.54 3.61
C GLU A 291 8.78 9.93 2.39
N SER A 292 7.46 9.83 2.43
CA SER A 292 6.69 9.43 1.27
C SER A 292 7.08 10.37 0.14
N ILE A 293 7.69 9.82 -0.89
CA ILE A 293 8.02 10.55 -2.11
C ILE A 293 6.88 10.39 -3.10
N THR A 294 5.69 10.15 -2.60
CA THR A 294 4.48 10.37 -3.38
C THR A 294 4.46 11.80 -3.87
N PRO A 295 3.74 12.04 -4.96
CA PRO A 295 3.59 13.36 -5.52
C PRO A 295 3.39 14.41 -4.42
N GLY A 296 4.42 15.21 -4.09
CA GLY A 296 4.48 16.20 -3.01
C GLY A 296 4.84 15.65 -1.64
N GLY A 297 5.01 14.33 -1.46
CA GLY A 297 5.84 13.81 -0.40
C GLY A 297 7.19 14.44 -0.59
N SER A 298 7.52 15.29 0.32
CA SER A 298 8.66 16.17 0.24
C SER A 298 9.94 15.43 -0.16
N VAL A 299 10.32 15.48 -1.42
CA VAL A 299 11.68 15.95 -1.57
C VAL A 299 11.63 17.31 -0.91
N ASN A 300 12.11 17.41 0.30
CA ASN A 300 12.29 18.69 0.92
C ASN A 300 13.20 19.46 -0.05
N GLU A 301 12.60 20.31 -0.90
CA GLU A 301 13.34 21.17 -1.81
C GLU A 301 14.45 21.85 -1.00
N ASP A 302 14.16 22.20 0.25
CA ASP A 302 15.09 22.84 1.17
C ASP A 302 16.26 21.92 1.55
N THR A 303 16.05 20.65 1.83
CA THR A 303 17.14 19.71 2.17
C THR A 303 17.95 19.30 0.94
N TYR A 304 17.30 19.10 -0.19
CA TYR A 304 17.96 18.70 -1.41
C TYR A 304 18.80 19.83 -2.02
N PHE A 305 18.26 21.06 -2.01
CA PHE A 305 18.93 22.24 -2.51
C PHE A 305 19.72 23.00 -1.43
N SER A 306 19.83 22.50 -0.21
CA SER A 306 20.56 23.19 0.86
C SER A 306 22.02 23.47 0.47
N SER A 307 22.68 22.56 -0.25
CA SER A 307 24.01 22.78 -0.80
C SER A 307 24.07 23.82 -1.93
N LEU A 308 22.95 24.09 -2.60
CA LEU A 308 22.86 25.10 -3.65
C LEU A 308 22.80 26.52 -3.09
N TYR A 309 22.33 26.66 -1.85
CA TYR A 309 22.27 27.97 -1.19
C TYR A 309 23.65 28.56 -0.88
N GLU A 310 24.64 27.71 -0.62
CA GLU A 310 26.00 28.15 -0.30
C GLU A 310 26.71 28.83 -1.47
N ASN A 311 26.25 28.57 -2.71
CA ASN A 311 26.81 29.15 -3.93
C ASN A 311 26.12 30.44 -4.43
N GLY A 312 25.28 31.05 -3.60
CA GLY A 312 24.60 32.32 -3.89
C GLY A 312 23.37 32.22 -4.78
N TYR A 313 22.88 31.02 -5.00
CA TYR A 313 21.62 30.76 -5.69
C TYR A 313 20.52 30.47 -4.67
N VAL A 314 19.45 31.24 -4.68
CA VAL A 314 18.39 31.12 -3.70
C VAL A 314 17.06 30.88 -4.39
N ILE A 315 16.55 29.65 -4.24
CA ILE A 315 15.12 29.41 -4.43
C ILE A 315 14.48 29.79 -3.10
N LYS A 316 13.80 30.92 -3.07
CA LYS A 316 13.05 31.34 -1.88
C LYS A 316 11.61 30.92 -2.06
N ASN A 317 11.15 30.06 -1.16
CA ASN A 317 9.76 29.72 -0.99
C ASN A 317 9.12 30.58 0.08
N MET A 318 7.81 30.49 0.20
CA MET A 318 7.09 31.08 1.30
C MET A 318 7.55 30.41 2.61
N GLU A 319 8.07 31.20 3.54
CA GLU A 319 8.39 30.73 4.88
C GLU A 319 7.19 31.00 5.79
N TYR A 320 6.62 29.97 6.33
CA TYR A 320 5.50 30.05 7.25
C TYR A 320 5.55 28.96 8.32
N SER A 321 4.96 29.26 9.44
CA SER A 321 4.69 28.27 10.48
C SER A 321 3.19 28.21 10.77
N LYS A 322 2.75 27.09 11.26
CA LYS A 322 1.35 26.83 11.62
C LYS A 322 1.29 26.07 12.93
N GLU A 323 0.35 26.41 13.77
CA GLU A 323 0.15 25.80 15.08
C GLU A 323 -1.36 25.66 15.36
N ILE A 324 -1.75 24.54 15.92
CA ILE A 324 -3.10 24.33 16.46
C ILE A 324 -3.07 24.61 17.95
N GLU A 325 -3.88 25.56 18.38
CA GLU A 325 -4.07 25.89 19.78
C GLU A 325 -5.56 25.84 20.13
N GLY A 326 -6.02 24.73 20.67
CA GLY A 326 -7.45 24.52 20.95
C GLY A 326 -8.29 24.53 19.67
N ASN A 327 -9.20 25.49 19.58
CA ASN A 327 -10.07 25.71 18.42
C ASN A 327 -9.58 26.82 17.47
N THR A 328 -8.31 27.16 17.55
CA THR A 328 -7.68 28.13 16.66
C THR A 328 -6.45 27.56 15.97
N ILE A 329 -6.25 27.99 14.73
CA ILE A 329 -5.02 27.77 13.99
C ILE A 329 -4.32 29.12 13.86
N LYS A 330 -3.10 29.18 14.36
CA LYS A 330 -2.21 30.33 14.22
C LYS A 330 -1.27 30.09 13.06
N VAL A 331 -1.21 31.03 12.14
CA VAL A 331 -0.33 31.00 10.98
C VAL A 331 0.54 32.25 11.02
N HIS A 332 1.84 32.04 11.03
CA HIS A 332 2.82 33.11 10.88
C HIS A 332 3.47 32.99 9.50
N VAL A 333 3.49 34.08 8.73
CA VAL A 333 4.12 34.13 7.41
C VAL A 333 5.25 35.17 7.46
N ALA A 334 6.46 34.75 7.14
CA ALA A 334 7.62 35.62 7.07
C ALA A 334 7.54 36.58 5.86
N PRO A 335 8.28 37.68 5.85
CA PRO A 335 8.39 38.58 4.69
C PRO A 335 8.80 37.79 3.43
N ALA A 336 8.17 38.11 2.29
CA ALA A 336 8.45 37.47 1.02
C ALA A 336 9.87 37.72 0.56
N GLN A 337 10.61 36.66 0.32
CA GLN A 337 11.96 36.68 -0.25
C GLN A 337 11.97 36.17 -1.68
N PHE A 338 10.86 36.28 -2.39
CA PHE A 338 10.64 35.88 -3.76
C PHE A 338 9.94 37.02 -4.53
N LYS A 339 10.06 37.02 -5.85
CA LYS A 339 9.54 38.08 -6.68
C LYS A 339 8.09 37.88 -7.12
N ALA A 340 7.72 36.70 -7.51
CA ALA A 340 6.38 36.35 -7.97
C ALA A 340 5.48 35.93 -6.80
N GLN A 341 4.17 36.21 -6.90
CA GLN A 341 3.18 35.71 -5.93
C GLN A 341 3.27 34.19 -5.81
N LYS A 342 3.21 33.69 -4.58
CA LYS A 342 3.20 32.25 -4.28
C LYS A 342 2.00 31.85 -3.45
N SER A 343 1.54 30.63 -3.66
CA SER A 343 0.49 30.01 -2.87
C SER A 343 0.97 28.67 -2.34
N VAL A 344 0.57 28.36 -1.11
CA VAL A 344 0.72 27.04 -0.49
C VAL A 344 -0.62 26.64 0.10
N SER A 345 -0.91 25.36 0.07
CA SER A 345 -2.08 24.79 0.75
C SER A 345 -1.64 23.72 1.72
N PHE A 346 -2.34 23.59 2.83
CA PHE A 346 -2.16 22.50 3.75
C PHE A 346 -3.52 21.95 4.22
N PRO A 347 -3.63 20.65 4.37
CA PRO A 347 -4.86 20.01 4.78
C PRO A 347 -5.00 19.96 6.30
N LEU A 348 -6.25 19.78 6.74
CA LEU A 348 -6.59 19.32 8.08
C LEU A 348 -7.18 17.92 7.99
N PHE A 349 -6.73 17.04 8.88
CA PHE A 349 -7.17 15.65 8.94
C PHE A 349 -7.93 15.37 10.22
N ASN A 350 -8.84 14.43 10.16
CA ASN A 350 -9.43 13.83 11.35
C ASN A 350 -8.53 12.74 11.93
N ALA A 351 -8.91 12.16 13.06
CA ALA A 351 -8.14 11.11 13.73
C ALA A 351 -7.93 9.84 12.89
N ARG A 352 -8.74 9.62 11.84
CA ARG A 352 -8.60 8.51 10.89
C ARG A 352 -7.73 8.84 9.67
N GLY A 353 -7.17 10.03 9.61
CA GLY A 353 -6.39 10.46 8.47
C GLY A 353 -7.20 10.89 7.24
N LYS A 354 -8.52 11.07 7.38
CA LYS A 354 -9.34 11.65 6.32
C LYS A 354 -9.21 13.17 6.31
N GLN A 355 -8.95 13.75 5.16
CA GLN A 355 -8.94 15.20 5.00
C GLN A 355 -10.35 15.76 5.23
N VAL A 356 -10.46 16.72 6.15
CA VAL A 356 -11.72 17.36 6.55
C VAL A 356 -11.80 18.83 6.16
N ALA A 357 -10.66 19.46 5.90
CA ALA A 357 -10.57 20.83 5.41
C ALA A 357 -9.20 21.09 4.77
N GLU A 358 -9.09 22.24 4.10
CA GLU A 358 -7.84 22.72 3.51
C GLU A 358 -7.73 24.22 3.71
N ILE A 359 -6.55 24.71 4.00
CA ILE A 359 -6.23 26.14 4.13
C ILE A 359 -5.21 26.49 3.07
N THR A 360 -5.48 27.53 2.31
CA THR A 360 -4.58 28.07 1.29
C THR A 360 -4.08 29.44 1.73
N ILE A 361 -2.75 29.61 1.68
CA ILE A 361 -2.07 30.88 1.91
C ILE A 361 -1.53 31.39 0.57
N THR A 362 -1.88 32.60 0.20
CA THR A 362 -1.33 33.26 -0.99
C THR A 362 -0.60 34.52 -0.54
N GLN A 363 0.70 34.58 -0.81
CA GLN A 363 1.52 35.73 -0.45
C GLN A 363 1.97 36.48 -1.69
N ASP A 364 1.84 37.81 -1.65
CA ASP A 364 2.37 38.68 -2.68
C ASP A 364 3.90 38.62 -2.71
N GLY A 365 4.45 38.59 -3.92
CA GLY A 365 5.89 38.65 -4.10
C GLY A 365 6.47 40.04 -3.82
N ASN A 366 7.75 40.09 -3.51
CA ASN A 366 8.49 41.36 -3.35
C ASN A 366 9.11 41.77 -4.70
N PRO A 367 8.63 42.82 -5.33
CA PRO A 367 9.12 43.24 -6.65
C PRO A 367 10.59 43.69 -6.65
N ASN A 368 11.15 43.99 -5.48
CA ASN A 368 12.56 44.40 -5.32
C ASN A 368 13.51 43.19 -5.25
N MET A 369 12.99 41.99 -5.16
CA MET A 369 13.81 40.78 -5.17
C MET A 369 14.31 40.46 -6.59
N LYS A 370 15.47 39.81 -6.65
CA LYS A 370 15.97 39.22 -7.91
C LYS A 370 15.00 38.18 -8.40
N SER A 371 15.06 37.85 -9.69
CA SER A 371 14.19 36.81 -10.28
C SER A 371 14.19 35.52 -9.45
N ASP A 372 13.02 34.88 -9.30
CA ASP A 372 12.88 33.54 -8.71
C ASP A 372 13.58 32.45 -9.55
N ARG A 373 13.97 32.77 -10.78
CA ARG A 373 14.76 31.89 -11.61
C ARG A 373 16.23 31.95 -11.18
N VAL A 374 16.79 30.77 -11.00
CA VAL A 374 18.14 30.59 -10.50
C VAL A 374 18.96 29.94 -11.61
N ASN A 375 20.20 30.36 -11.75
CA ASN A 375 21.16 29.61 -12.57
C ASN A 375 21.85 28.60 -11.65
N LEU A 376 21.51 27.33 -11.81
CA LEU A 376 22.06 26.25 -10.98
C LEU A 376 23.50 25.86 -11.38
N GLY A 377 23.98 26.28 -12.55
CA GLY A 377 25.35 25.97 -12.98
C GLY A 377 25.68 24.47 -12.90
N ASN A 378 26.85 24.15 -12.36
CA ASN A 378 27.28 22.76 -12.17
C ASN A 378 26.37 21.98 -11.20
N ASP A 379 25.76 22.66 -10.24
CA ASP A 379 24.85 22.03 -9.28
C ASP A 379 23.56 21.56 -9.96
N GLY A 380 23.11 22.27 -10.99
CA GLY A 380 22.00 21.83 -11.83
C GLY A 380 22.32 20.52 -12.57
N ALA A 381 23.51 20.40 -13.12
CA ALA A 381 23.97 19.16 -13.76
C ALA A 381 24.05 17.99 -12.76
N ASN A 382 24.49 18.24 -11.54
CA ASN A 382 24.51 17.24 -10.48
C ASN A 382 23.10 16.81 -10.07
N ALA A 383 22.16 17.77 -9.99
CA ALA A 383 20.75 17.50 -9.70
C ALA A 383 20.10 16.64 -10.80
N VAL A 384 20.36 16.94 -12.07
CA VAL A 384 19.91 16.13 -13.21
C VAL A 384 20.48 14.73 -13.13
N SER A 385 21.78 14.58 -12.89
CA SER A 385 22.43 13.28 -12.72
C SER A 385 21.80 12.46 -11.59
N TYR A 386 21.49 13.09 -10.47
CA TYR A 386 20.81 12.44 -9.35
C TYR A 386 19.38 12.01 -9.69
N ALA A 387 18.62 12.85 -10.39
CA ALA A 387 17.28 12.48 -10.84
C ALA A 387 17.29 11.25 -11.76
N PHE A 388 18.24 11.17 -12.67
CA PHE A 388 18.43 9.96 -13.50
C PHE A 388 18.87 8.75 -12.68
N SER A 389 19.69 8.95 -11.66
CA SER A 389 20.06 7.86 -10.74
C SER A 389 18.82 7.28 -10.05
N CYS A 390 17.92 8.12 -9.54
CA CYS A 390 16.65 7.68 -8.95
C CYS A 390 15.79 6.89 -9.96
N PHE A 391 15.70 7.34 -11.20
CA PHE A 391 14.98 6.63 -12.26
C PHE A 391 15.59 5.26 -12.56
N ARG A 392 16.91 5.19 -12.69
CA ARG A 392 17.62 3.92 -12.93
C ARG A 392 17.36 2.93 -11.80
N ASP A 393 17.44 3.39 -10.57
CA ASP A 393 17.21 2.55 -9.39
C ASP A 393 15.77 2.04 -9.36
N ALA A 394 14.80 2.89 -9.70
CA ALA A 394 13.40 2.49 -9.81
C ALA A 394 13.21 1.40 -10.89
N MET A 395 13.75 1.61 -12.09
CA MET A 395 13.64 0.66 -13.19
C MET A 395 14.32 -0.67 -12.86
N ALA A 396 15.54 -0.63 -12.30
CA ALA A 396 16.25 -1.83 -11.87
C ALA A 396 15.44 -2.60 -10.81
N LYS A 397 14.82 -1.89 -9.89
CA LYS A 397 14.03 -2.50 -8.82
C LYS A 397 12.77 -3.17 -9.36
N VAL A 398 12.01 -2.53 -10.24
CA VAL A 398 10.81 -3.16 -10.82
C VAL A 398 11.15 -4.37 -11.65
N TYR A 399 12.27 -4.36 -12.39
CA TYR A 399 12.72 -5.54 -13.14
C TYR A 399 13.13 -6.69 -12.22
N GLN A 400 13.83 -6.39 -11.13
CA GLN A 400 14.19 -7.39 -10.12
C GLN A 400 12.95 -8.01 -9.48
N LEU A 401 11.98 -7.20 -9.08
CA LEU A 401 10.74 -7.66 -8.46
C LEU A 401 9.91 -8.50 -9.45
N GLU A 402 9.79 -8.07 -10.69
CA GLU A 402 9.10 -8.83 -11.74
C GLU A 402 9.77 -10.17 -11.99
N GLY A 403 11.09 -10.19 -12.11
CA GLY A 403 11.86 -11.42 -12.28
C GLY A 403 11.68 -12.38 -11.11
N ASN A 404 11.78 -11.88 -9.89
CA ASN A 404 11.57 -12.69 -8.69
C ASN A 404 10.16 -13.28 -8.63
N TYR A 405 9.14 -12.51 -8.93
CA TYR A 405 7.75 -12.98 -8.96
C TYR A 405 7.56 -14.05 -10.06
N SER A 406 8.05 -13.78 -11.27
CA SER A 406 7.84 -14.65 -12.43
C SER A 406 8.55 -15.99 -12.31
N LEU A 407 9.67 -16.05 -11.58
CA LEU A 407 10.47 -17.28 -11.40
C LEU A 407 9.97 -18.14 -10.23
N GLN A 408 9.03 -17.67 -9.41
CA GLN A 408 8.47 -18.45 -8.31
C GLN A 408 7.55 -19.56 -8.82
N THR A 409 7.63 -20.72 -8.18
CA THR A 409 6.73 -21.85 -8.46
C THR A 409 5.31 -21.58 -7.94
N ASN A 410 5.24 -20.94 -6.77
CA ASN A 410 4.01 -20.46 -6.15
C ASN A 410 4.06 -18.94 -6.17
N HIS A 411 3.37 -18.32 -7.10
CA HIS A 411 3.37 -16.86 -7.24
C HIS A 411 2.74 -16.20 -6.01
N THR A 412 3.58 -15.80 -5.05
CA THR A 412 3.16 -15.09 -3.85
C THR A 412 2.94 -13.63 -4.20
N PRO A 413 1.76 -13.06 -3.93
CA PRO A 413 1.50 -11.66 -4.21
C PRO A 413 2.39 -10.74 -3.37
N PHE A 414 2.75 -9.60 -3.92
CA PHE A 414 3.36 -8.53 -3.15
C PHE A 414 2.34 -7.94 -2.18
N ARG A 415 2.82 -7.41 -1.06
CA ARG A 415 2.01 -6.72 -0.06
C ARG A 415 2.14 -5.21 -0.22
N ALA A 416 1.10 -4.48 0.18
CA ALA A 416 1.12 -3.02 0.13
C ALA A 416 2.20 -2.38 1.03
N ASP A 417 2.64 -3.10 2.07
CA ASP A 417 3.72 -2.70 2.97
C ASP A 417 5.10 -3.25 2.56
N ASP A 418 5.21 -3.89 1.40
CA ASP A 418 6.49 -4.38 0.88
C ASP A 418 7.44 -3.23 0.57
N SER A 419 8.62 -3.25 1.18
CA SER A 419 9.64 -2.20 1.01
C SER A 419 10.15 -2.10 -0.42
N GLY A 420 10.20 -3.20 -1.15
CA GLY A 420 10.61 -3.20 -2.56
C GLY A 420 9.61 -2.44 -3.45
N ILE A 421 8.32 -2.70 -3.24
CA ILE A 421 7.23 -1.99 -3.94
C ILE A 421 7.25 -0.50 -3.60
N SER A 422 7.33 -0.18 -2.32
CA SER A 422 7.38 1.21 -1.84
C SER A 422 8.59 1.96 -2.38
N ASN A 423 9.77 1.37 -2.32
CA ASN A 423 11.01 1.99 -2.80
C ASN A 423 10.97 2.27 -4.31
N ALA A 424 10.49 1.32 -5.12
CA ALA A 424 10.38 1.52 -6.56
C ALA A 424 9.42 2.67 -6.90
N TRP A 425 8.25 2.68 -6.29
CA TRP A 425 7.26 3.75 -6.44
C TRP A 425 7.85 5.11 -6.08
N GLN A 426 8.46 5.21 -4.92
CA GLN A 426 9.05 6.44 -4.40
C GLN A 426 10.16 6.96 -5.32
N MET A 427 11.03 6.09 -5.81
CA MET A 427 12.13 6.48 -6.69
C MET A 427 11.64 7.03 -8.04
N PHE A 428 10.57 6.46 -8.60
CA PHE A 428 9.95 7.02 -9.81
C PHE A 428 9.46 8.45 -9.58
N TYR A 429 8.67 8.67 -8.53
CA TYR A 429 8.13 10.00 -8.25
C TYR A 429 9.21 11.00 -7.82
N LYS A 430 10.24 10.55 -7.13
CA LYS A 430 11.41 11.38 -6.79
C LYS A 430 12.11 11.89 -8.04
N SER A 431 12.35 10.99 -8.99
CA SER A 431 12.96 11.35 -10.27
C SER A 431 12.10 12.38 -11.04
N LEU A 432 10.80 12.11 -11.16
CA LEU A 432 9.86 12.98 -11.86
C LEU A 432 9.76 14.36 -11.20
N ASN A 433 9.68 14.40 -9.87
CA ASN A 433 9.62 15.65 -9.12
C ASN A 433 10.90 16.48 -9.29
N LEU A 434 12.06 15.86 -9.14
CA LEU A 434 13.35 16.54 -9.33
C LEU A 434 13.48 17.14 -10.72
N MET A 435 13.17 16.37 -11.77
CA MET A 435 13.25 16.87 -13.15
C MET A 435 12.26 17.99 -13.42
N SER A 436 11.05 17.90 -12.88
CA SER A 436 10.03 18.95 -12.97
C SER A 436 10.48 20.22 -12.24
N THR A 437 11.04 20.06 -11.05
CA THR A 437 11.55 21.17 -10.24
C THR A 437 12.71 21.89 -10.95
N ILE A 438 13.68 21.14 -11.46
CA ILE A 438 14.80 21.72 -12.22
C ILE A 438 14.29 22.49 -13.45
N LYS A 439 13.35 21.90 -14.20
CA LYS A 439 12.71 22.60 -15.34
C LYS A 439 12.08 23.93 -14.94
N ARG A 440 11.38 23.95 -13.81
CA ARG A 440 10.70 25.16 -13.30
C ARG A 440 11.69 26.22 -12.83
N VAL A 441 12.75 25.81 -12.14
CA VAL A 441 13.71 26.71 -11.48
C VAL A 441 14.77 27.22 -12.46
N ASP A 442 15.38 26.33 -13.21
CA ASP A 442 16.41 26.64 -14.19
C ASP A 442 16.35 25.60 -15.34
N ALA A 443 15.50 25.87 -16.31
CA ALA A 443 15.38 24.99 -17.48
C ALA A 443 16.71 24.81 -18.22
N ASN A 444 17.61 25.80 -18.18
CA ASN A 444 18.92 25.71 -18.82
C ASN A 444 19.83 24.68 -18.14
N ALA A 445 19.62 24.40 -16.85
CA ALA A 445 20.36 23.35 -16.14
C ALA A 445 20.09 21.95 -16.68
N LEU A 446 18.94 21.75 -17.34
CA LEU A 446 18.64 20.50 -18.02
C LEU A 446 19.57 20.31 -19.26
N GLY A 447 20.06 21.41 -19.86
CA GLY A 447 20.92 21.34 -21.01
C GLY A 447 20.34 20.48 -22.12
N TYR A 448 21.11 19.51 -22.54
CA TYR A 448 20.73 18.50 -23.51
C TYR A 448 19.43 17.74 -23.14
N TYR A 449 19.15 17.50 -21.87
CA TYR A 449 17.99 16.74 -21.43
C TYR A 449 16.65 17.48 -21.55
N GLN A 450 16.68 18.78 -21.83
CA GLN A 450 15.45 19.57 -21.96
C GLN A 450 14.52 19.01 -23.05
N GLU A 451 15.10 18.59 -24.19
CA GLU A 451 14.35 18.01 -25.32
C GLU A 451 13.88 16.57 -25.05
N TYR A 452 14.53 15.88 -24.12
CA TYR A 452 14.21 14.49 -23.75
C TYR A 452 13.21 14.35 -22.62
N LEU A 453 12.91 15.45 -21.94
CA LEU A 453 12.15 15.41 -20.69
C LEU A 453 10.76 14.77 -20.86
N ASN A 454 10.05 15.13 -21.93
CA ASN A 454 8.72 14.58 -22.18
C ASN A 454 8.75 13.07 -22.49
N THR A 455 9.73 12.62 -23.25
CA THR A 455 9.94 11.19 -23.53
C THR A 455 10.34 10.44 -22.27
N TYR A 456 11.17 11.04 -21.46
CA TYR A 456 11.60 10.50 -20.19
C TYR A 456 10.42 10.34 -19.20
N PHE A 457 9.59 11.38 -19.07
CA PHE A 457 8.38 11.31 -18.27
C PHE A 457 7.41 10.26 -18.77
N ALA A 458 7.23 10.18 -20.08
CA ALA A 458 6.37 9.17 -20.69
C ALA A 458 6.87 7.74 -20.42
N LEU A 459 8.17 7.50 -20.48
CA LEU A 459 8.77 6.21 -20.14
C LEU A 459 8.56 5.86 -18.67
N ALA A 460 8.80 6.80 -17.76
CA ALA A 460 8.61 6.59 -16.34
C ALA A 460 7.15 6.25 -16.00
N TYR A 461 6.20 7.01 -16.52
CA TYR A 461 4.78 6.75 -16.32
C TYR A 461 4.30 5.48 -17.03
N TYR A 462 4.84 5.15 -18.19
CA TYR A 462 4.56 3.86 -18.82
C TYR A 462 5.01 2.69 -17.95
N ALA A 463 6.22 2.74 -17.42
CA ALA A 463 6.72 1.72 -16.51
C ALA A 463 5.83 1.59 -15.28
N MET A 464 5.46 2.71 -14.67
CA MET A 464 4.57 2.70 -13.50
C MET A 464 3.20 2.09 -13.83
N THR A 465 2.58 2.48 -14.94
CA THR A 465 1.27 1.94 -15.31
C THR A 465 1.33 0.46 -15.68
N ALA A 466 2.46 0.00 -16.25
CA ALA A 466 2.65 -1.41 -16.57
C ALA A 466 2.65 -2.31 -15.31
N TYR A 467 3.14 -1.80 -14.18
CA TYR A 467 3.22 -2.54 -12.93
C TYR A 467 2.07 -2.27 -11.96
N TRP A 468 1.57 -1.04 -11.87
CA TRP A 468 0.53 -0.64 -10.91
C TRP A 468 -0.83 -0.33 -11.54
N GLY A 469 -0.94 -0.29 -12.86
CA GLY A 469 -2.16 0.15 -13.52
C GLY A 469 -2.30 1.68 -13.50
N GLY A 470 -3.47 2.20 -13.11
CA GLY A 470 -3.65 3.63 -12.94
C GLY A 470 -2.77 4.17 -11.81
N VAL A 471 -2.15 5.32 -12.03
CA VAL A 471 -1.31 6.02 -11.05
C VAL A 471 -1.60 7.52 -11.10
N PRO A 472 -1.27 8.29 -10.06
CA PRO A 472 -1.33 9.74 -10.14
C PRO A 472 -0.46 10.27 -11.28
N TYR A 473 -1.08 10.97 -12.24
CA TYR A 473 -0.38 11.57 -13.37
C TYR A 473 -0.13 13.05 -13.11
N ILE A 474 1.12 13.38 -12.80
CA ILE A 474 1.54 14.71 -12.41
C ILE A 474 2.54 15.21 -13.42
N THR A 475 2.23 16.31 -14.09
CA THR A 475 3.09 16.97 -15.06
C THR A 475 3.84 18.16 -14.45
N GLU A 476 3.24 18.78 -13.43
CA GLU A 476 3.83 19.86 -12.67
C GLU A 476 3.74 19.52 -11.17
N PHE A 477 4.89 19.28 -10.56
CA PHE A 477 4.97 18.95 -9.15
C PHE A 477 4.95 20.23 -8.31
N GLY A 478 4.17 20.20 -7.23
CA GLY A 478 4.08 21.23 -6.21
C GLY A 478 3.72 20.61 -4.88
N VAL A 479 3.96 21.31 -3.80
CA VAL A 479 3.72 20.82 -2.43
C VAL A 479 2.26 20.38 -2.23
N ASP A 480 1.35 21.05 -2.93
CA ASP A 480 -0.10 20.87 -2.74
C ASP A 480 -0.71 19.73 -3.54
N VAL A 481 -0.04 19.29 -4.59
CA VAL A 481 -0.62 18.34 -5.56
C VAL A 481 -0.70 16.94 -4.98
N ALA A 482 0.23 16.59 -4.13
CA ALA A 482 0.46 15.23 -3.68
C ALA A 482 -0.55 14.67 -2.71
N GLN A 483 -1.10 15.53 -1.89
CA GLN A 483 -1.99 15.09 -0.80
C GLN A 483 -3.43 14.90 -1.27
N ASN A 484 -3.75 15.34 -2.49
CA ASN A 484 -5.12 15.37 -3.01
C ASN A 484 -5.26 14.96 -4.47
N ILE A 485 -4.38 14.13 -4.98
CA ILE A 485 -4.47 13.68 -6.36
C ILE A 485 -4.98 12.25 -6.45
N ALA A 486 -6.06 12.06 -7.22
CA ALA A 486 -6.56 10.73 -7.54
C ALA A 486 -5.67 10.04 -8.58
N ARG A 487 -5.82 8.72 -8.69
CA ARG A 487 -5.22 7.95 -9.77
C ARG A 487 -5.85 8.36 -11.10
N THR A 488 -5.01 8.52 -12.11
CA THR A 488 -5.46 8.53 -13.51
C THR A 488 -5.61 7.08 -13.95
N SER A 489 -6.72 6.73 -14.57
CA SER A 489 -6.92 5.37 -15.05
C SER A 489 -5.85 4.95 -16.05
N GLU A 490 -5.55 3.67 -16.12
CA GLU A 490 -4.57 3.13 -17.07
C GLU A 490 -4.87 3.56 -18.51
N GLN A 491 -6.13 3.48 -18.94
CA GLN A 491 -6.52 3.83 -20.31
C GLN A 491 -6.35 5.31 -20.60
N GLU A 492 -6.75 6.18 -19.69
CA GLU A 492 -6.57 7.62 -19.83
C GLU A 492 -5.09 8.00 -19.84
N LEU A 493 -4.30 7.38 -18.96
CA LEU A 493 -2.87 7.59 -18.88
C LEU A 493 -2.18 7.19 -20.18
N LEU A 494 -2.47 6.02 -20.73
CA LEU A 494 -1.94 5.57 -22.03
C LEU A 494 -2.30 6.54 -23.16
N THR A 495 -3.50 7.09 -23.17
CA THR A 495 -3.93 8.10 -24.15
C THR A 495 -3.09 9.36 -24.04
N GLN A 496 -2.85 9.86 -22.84
CA GLN A 496 -2.05 11.05 -22.62
C GLN A 496 -0.57 10.83 -22.96
N LEU A 497 -0.02 9.65 -22.62
CA LEU A 497 1.35 9.29 -22.95
C LEU A 497 1.56 9.18 -24.47
N ALA A 498 0.58 8.67 -25.22
CA ALA A 498 0.64 8.63 -26.66
C ALA A 498 0.72 10.04 -27.28
N VAL A 499 -0.07 10.98 -26.79
CA VAL A 499 -0.02 12.39 -27.22
C VAL A 499 1.35 12.99 -26.92
N SER A 500 1.82 12.85 -25.68
CA SER A 500 3.11 13.39 -25.25
C SER A 500 4.29 12.84 -26.06
N LEU A 501 4.30 11.54 -26.35
CA LEU A 501 5.36 10.91 -27.15
C LEU A 501 5.34 11.35 -28.62
N LYS A 502 4.16 11.50 -29.21
CA LYS A 502 4.04 12.03 -30.61
C LYS A 502 4.55 13.45 -30.69
N GLU A 503 4.26 14.29 -29.71
CA GLU A 503 4.73 15.68 -29.66
C GLU A 503 6.24 15.78 -29.44
N ALA A 504 6.80 14.90 -28.60
CA ALA A 504 8.22 14.89 -28.26
C ALA A 504 9.10 14.32 -29.38
N MET A 505 8.60 13.35 -30.15
CA MET A 505 9.39 12.57 -31.09
C MET A 505 10.11 13.41 -32.18
N PRO A 506 9.51 14.42 -32.81
CA PRO A 506 10.19 15.24 -33.84
C PRO A 506 11.44 15.97 -33.36
N SER A 507 11.54 16.26 -32.06
CA SER A 507 12.68 16.96 -31.46
C SER A 507 13.87 16.03 -31.13
N LEU A 508 13.68 14.72 -31.21
CA LEU A 508 14.69 13.73 -30.87
C LEU A 508 15.56 13.39 -32.09
N ASP A 509 16.84 13.13 -31.83
CA ASP A 509 17.77 12.63 -32.82
C ASP A 509 17.57 11.12 -33.08
N GLU A 510 17.79 10.68 -34.31
CA GLU A 510 17.74 9.25 -34.65
C GLU A 510 18.84 8.46 -33.96
N LYS A 511 20.02 9.07 -33.82
CA LYS A 511 21.19 8.46 -33.21
C LYS A 511 22.04 9.51 -32.55
N LYS A 512 22.75 9.11 -31.49
CA LYS A 512 23.72 9.95 -30.82
C LYS A 512 24.77 10.42 -31.82
N ASN A 513 24.96 11.72 -31.94
CA ASN A 513 25.95 12.32 -32.79
C ASN A 513 27.26 12.64 -32.06
N GLU A 514 28.34 12.92 -32.81
CA GLU A 514 29.67 13.18 -32.25
C GLU A 514 29.71 14.43 -31.33
N SER A 515 28.83 15.41 -31.57
CA SER A 515 28.74 16.61 -30.71
C SER A 515 28.26 16.30 -29.30
N LEU A 516 27.68 15.13 -29.08
CA LEU A 516 27.19 14.64 -27.80
C LEU A 516 28.11 13.58 -27.15
N SER A 517 29.39 13.57 -27.55
CA SER A 517 30.38 12.65 -27.00
C SER A 517 30.50 12.69 -25.47
N ASN A 518 30.15 13.82 -24.86
CA ASN A 518 30.13 13.99 -23.40
C ASN A 518 28.91 13.39 -22.72
N VAL A 519 27.87 13.03 -23.47
CA VAL A 519 26.66 12.44 -22.94
C VAL A 519 26.91 10.96 -22.74
N ASN A 520 26.65 10.47 -21.53
CA ASN A 520 26.69 9.04 -21.25
C ASN A 520 25.73 8.29 -22.19
N ASP A 521 26.23 7.31 -22.90
CA ASP A 521 25.43 6.48 -23.83
C ASP A 521 24.20 5.87 -23.16
N ALA A 522 24.33 5.52 -21.88
CA ALA A 522 23.23 4.99 -21.08
C ALA A 522 22.07 5.98 -20.90
N LEU A 523 22.32 7.27 -21.05
CA LEU A 523 21.34 8.34 -20.80
C LEU A 523 20.83 8.98 -22.11
N PHE A 524 21.34 8.54 -23.25
CA PHE A 524 20.92 9.09 -24.53
C PHE A 524 19.52 8.59 -24.91
N VAL A 525 18.59 9.52 -25.08
CA VAL A 525 17.22 9.21 -25.52
C VAL A 525 17.10 9.50 -27.00
N SER A 526 17.20 8.46 -27.80
CA SER A 526 17.03 8.54 -29.26
C SER A 526 15.55 8.55 -29.66
N LYS A 527 15.30 8.87 -30.92
CA LYS A 527 13.95 8.75 -31.50
C LYS A 527 13.40 7.32 -31.40
N ASP A 528 14.26 6.30 -31.41
CA ASP A 528 13.87 4.92 -31.23
C ASP A 528 13.34 4.64 -29.82
N VAL A 529 13.85 5.31 -28.80
CA VAL A 529 13.29 5.23 -27.44
C VAL A 529 11.84 5.66 -27.45
N ALA A 530 11.54 6.80 -28.05
CA ALA A 530 10.16 7.29 -28.16
C ALA A 530 9.28 6.35 -29.01
N ARG A 531 9.80 5.80 -30.09
CA ARG A 531 9.08 4.83 -30.95
C ARG A 531 8.71 3.57 -30.16
N VAL A 532 9.65 3.02 -29.41
CA VAL A 532 9.43 1.79 -28.64
C VAL A 532 8.40 2.01 -27.53
N VAL A 533 8.54 3.10 -26.77
CA VAL A 533 7.57 3.40 -25.68
C VAL A 533 6.19 3.66 -26.27
N LEU A 534 6.08 4.40 -27.36
CA LEU A 534 4.81 4.65 -28.04
C LEU A 534 4.19 3.37 -28.60
N ALA A 535 5.01 2.47 -29.15
CA ALA A 535 4.53 1.15 -29.58
C ALA A 535 3.96 0.34 -28.42
N TYR A 536 4.61 0.34 -27.27
CA TYR A 536 4.11 -0.35 -26.07
C TYR A 536 2.80 0.26 -25.57
N VAL A 537 2.68 1.57 -25.59
CA VAL A 537 1.41 2.26 -25.30
C VAL A 537 0.31 1.76 -26.24
N TYR A 538 0.55 1.75 -27.53
CA TYR A 538 -0.42 1.27 -28.52
C TYR A 538 -0.78 -0.20 -28.36
N MET A 539 0.19 -1.07 -28.03
CA MET A 539 -0.08 -2.51 -27.78
C MET A 539 -1.01 -2.70 -26.59
N ASN A 540 -0.82 -1.91 -25.52
CA ASN A 540 -1.72 -1.95 -24.36
C ASN A 540 -3.10 -1.32 -24.64
N GLN A 541 -3.22 -0.52 -25.68
CA GLN A 541 -4.48 -0.02 -26.23
C GLN A 541 -5.09 -0.96 -27.30
N LYS A 542 -4.45 -2.11 -27.57
CA LYS A 542 -4.83 -3.05 -28.65
C LYS A 542 -4.73 -2.47 -30.05
N ASN A 543 -3.96 -1.39 -30.22
CA ASN A 543 -3.67 -0.78 -31.51
C ASN A 543 -2.37 -1.36 -32.11
N TYR A 544 -2.43 -2.60 -32.53
CA TYR A 544 -1.28 -3.35 -33.03
C TYR A 544 -0.77 -2.86 -34.42
N SER A 545 -1.64 -2.25 -35.19
CA SER A 545 -1.28 -1.69 -36.49
C SER A 545 -0.27 -0.53 -36.37
N GLU A 546 -0.59 0.44 -35.49
CA GLU A 546 0.31 1.57 -35.22
C GLU A 546 1.58 1.12 -34.49
N ALA A 547 1.46 0.20 -33.58
CA ALA A 547 2.60 -0.36 -32.87
C ALA A 547 3.56 -1.08 -33.79
N GLN A 548 3.06 -1.90 -34.72
CA GLN A 548 3.86 -2.59 -35.74
C GLN A 548 4.67 -1.61 -36.58
N SER A 549 4.04 -0.56 -37.08
CA SER A 549 4.70 0.46 -37.91
C SER A 549 5.89 1.11 -37.20
N LEU A 550 5.75 1.41 -35.92
CA LEU A 550 6.82 1.98 -35.09
C LEU A 550 7.95 0.99 -34.84
N LEU A 551 7.63 -0.26 -34.46
CA LEU A 551 8.63 -1.29 -34.20
C LEU A 551 9.40 -1.70 -35.46
N GLU A 552 8.74 -1.75 -36.62
CA GLU A 552 9.40 -2.00 -37.89
C GLU A 552 10.43 -0.92 -38.22
N LYS A 553 10.16 0.35 -37.93
CA LYS A 553 11.14 1.42 -38.08
C LYS A 553 12.38 1.21 -37.21
N VAL A 554 12.19 0.78 -35.99
CA VAL A 554 13.30 0.48 -35.06
C VAL A 554 14.15 -0.68 -35.58
N VAL A 555 13.52 -1.74 -36.05
CA VAL A 555 14.23 -2.91 -36.62
C VAL A 555 14.93 -2.56 -37.91
N ASN A 556 14.29 -1.84 -38.81
CA ASN A 556 14.79 -1.54 -40.17
C ASN A 556 15.91 -0.49 -40.21
N ASN A 557 16.10 0.29 -39.14
CA ASN A 557 17.22 1.24 -39.08
C ASN A 557 18.59 0.58 -38.95
N GLY A 558 18.62 -0.68 -38.50
CA GLY A 558 19.84 -1.50 -38.43
C GLY A 558 20.81 -1.16 -37.30
N TYR A 559 20.39 -0.38 -36.31
CA TYR A 559 21.24 0.02 -35.21
C TYR A 559 21.40 -1.06 -34.14
N TYR A 560 20.51 -2.04 -34.11
CA TYR A 560 20.44 -3.09 -33.08
C TYR A 560 20.48 -4.47 -33.72
N SER A 561 20.92 -5.45 -32.94
CA SER A 561 20.90 -6.86 -33.34
C SER A 561 20.83 -7.77 -32.13
N LEU A 562 20.22 -8.95 -32.33
CA LEU A 562 20.19 -9.99 -31.32
C LEU A 562 21.57 -10.63 -31.14
N GLU A 563 21.99 -10.81 -29.91
CA GLU A 563 23.25 -11.44 -29.52
C GLU A 563 23.05 -12.89 -29.10
N ASN A 564 24.07 -13.72 -29.32
CA ASN A 564 24.06 -15.13 -28.94
C ASN A 564 24.26 -15.33 -27.44
N THR A 565 24.87 -14.37 -26.78
CA THR A 565 25.23 -14.43 -25.36
C THR A 565 24.63 -13.24 -24.61
N THR A 566 24.44 -13.41 -23.29
CA THR A 566 24.09 -12.30 -22.43
C THR A 566 25.30 -11.42 -22.24
N LEU A 567 25.28 -10.21 -22.79
CA LEU A 567 26.34 -9.23 -22.59
C LEU A 567 26.16 -8.52 -21.26
N SER A 568 27.23 -8.43 -20.49
CA SER A 568 27.21 -7.81 -19.14
C SER A 568 27.59 -6.32 -19.18
N LYS A 569 28.07 -5.79 -20.30
CA LYS A 569 28.53 -4.40 -20.40
C LYS A 569 27.80 -3.66 -21.51
N TYR A 570 27.36 -2.46 -21.17
CA TYR A 570 26.56 -1.60 -22.04
C TYR A 570 27.25 -1.22 -23.35
N ALA A 571 28.50 -0.82 -23.31
CA ALA A 571 29.24 -0.26 -24.45
C ALA A 571 29.31 -1.19 -25.69
N ASN A 572 29.09 -2.49 -25.50
CA ASN A 572 29.17 -3.49 -26.56
C ASN A 572 27.87 -4.31 -26.70
N ASN A 573 26.75 -3.83 -26.14
CA ASN A 573 25.48 -4.55 -26.17
C ASN A 573 24.60 -4.03 -27.31
N SER A 574 24.59 -4.75 -28.41
CA SER A 574 23.75 -4.42 -29.57
C SER A 574 22.26 -4.60 -29.36
N GLU A 575 21.84 -5.22 -28.26
CA GLU A 575 20.44 -5.37 -27.84
C GLU A 575 19.93 -4.18 -27.03
N CYS A 576 20.78 -3.26 -26.63
CA CYS A 576 20.40 -2.15 -25.76
C CYS A 576 19.91 -0.95 -26.57
N ILE A 577 18.65 -0.56 -26.39
CA ILE A 577 18.05 0.64 -26.98
C ILE A 577 18.19 1.82 -26.01
N LEU A 578 17.91 1.58 -24.74
CA LEU A 578 18.19 2.50 -23.64
C LEU A 578 18.71 1.68 -22.45
N GLY A 579 19.86 2.05 -21.93
CA GLY A 579 20.51 1.32 -20.84
C GLY A 579 20.39 2.01 -19.51
N LEU A 580 20.54 1.19 -18.48
CA LEU A 580 20.65 1.61 -17.09
C LEU A 580 22.00 1.10 -16.57
N ALA A 581 22.90 2.02 -16.27
CA ALA A 581 24.14 1.66 -15.56
C ALA A 581 23.83 1.52 -14.06
N VAL A 582 24.08 0.36 -13.50
CA VAL A 582 23.92 0.08 -12.08
C VAL A 582 25.30 -0.24 -11.50
N GLN A 583 25.70 0.48 -10.46
CA GLN A 583 26.91 0.16 -9.70
C GLN A 583 26.67 -1.08 -8.85
N THR A 584 27.46 -2.11 -9.07
CA THR A 584 27.45 -3.32 -8.25
C THR A 584 28.75 -3.45 -7.46
N ARG A 585 28.80 -4.33 -6.46
CA ARG A 585 30.04 -4.61 -5.70
C ARG A 585 31.19 -5.14 -6.58
N SER A 586 30.87 -5.72 -7.72
CA SER A 586 31.85 -6.29 -8.67
C SER A 586 32.17 -5.36 -9.83
N GLY A 587 31.62 -4.13 -9.83
CA GLY A 587 31.82 -3.15 -10.89
C GLY A 587 30.51 -2.66 -11.49
N GLU A 588 30.59 -1.91 -12.58
CA GLU A 588 29.44 -1.39 -13.29
C GLU A 588 28.79 -2.52 -14.12
N SER A 589 27.53 -2.82 -13.85
CA SER A 589 26.68 -3.68 -14.67
C SER A 589 25.62 -2.87 -15.36
N VAL A 590 25.24 -3.26 -16.57
CA VAL A 590 24.22 -2.57 -17.34
C VAL A 590 23.02 -3.47 -17.53
N HIS A 591 21.87 -2.96 -17.10
CA HIS A 591 20.58 -3.55 -17.46
C HIS A 591 19.97 -2.73 -18.59
N PRO A 592 19.48 -3.33 -19.67
CA PRO A 592 18.71 -2.59 -20.65
C PRO A 592 17.38 -2.14 -20.03
N CYS A 593 17.11 -0.84 -20.11
CA CYS A 593 15.80 -0.28 -19.77
C CYS A 593 14.80 -0.60 -20.88
N LEU A 594 15.24 -0.42 -22.13
CA LEU A 594 14.54 -0.85 -23.32
C LEU A 594 15.46 -1.80 -24.10
N ASP A 595 14.96 -2.98 -24.35
CA ASP A 595 15.72 -4.11 -24.87
C ASP A 595 15.23 -4.50 -26.26
N TYR A 596 16.16 -4.66 -27.18
CA TYR A 596 15.85 -5.10 -28.56
C TYR A 596 15.21 -6.50 -28.60
N LYS A 597 15.52 -7.36 -27.62
CA LYS A 597 14.84 -8.65 -27.45
C LYS A 597 13.33 -8.46 -27.32
N ASP A 598 12.95 -7.52 -26.48
CA ASP A 598 11.54 -7.20 -26.26
C ASP A 598 10.89 -6.59 -27.51
N VAL A 599 11.61 -5.76 -28.26
CA VAL A 599 11.13 -5.19 -29.52
C VAL A 599 10.82 -6.28 -30.54
N ILE A 600 11.69 -7.25 -30.72
CA ILE A 600 11.47 -8.37 -31.67
C ILE A 600 10.26 -9.20 -31.24
N LEU A 601 10.15 -9.55 -29.97
CA LEU A 601 9.00 -10.32 -29.49
C LEU A 601 7.70 -9.51 -29.52
N SER A 602 7.77 -8.22 -29.30
CA SER A 602 6.62 -7.30 -29.46
C SER A 602 6.20 -7.17 -30.91
N LEU A 603 7.15 -7.13 -31.83
CA LEU A 603 6.87 -7.11 -33.28
C LEU A 603 6.19 -8.41 -33.73
N ALA A 604 6.65 -9.56 -33.26
CA ALA A 604 6.01 -10.85 -33.48
C ALA A 604 4.55 -10.87 -32.98
N GLU A 605 4.30 -10.30 -31.81
CA GLU A 605 2.95 -10.15 -31.25
C GLU A 605 2.08 -9.26 -32.14
N CYS A 606 2.60 -8.13 -32.63
CA CYS A 606 1.90 -7.25 -33.53
C CYS A 606 1.54 -7.95 -34.84
N TYR A 607 2.48 -8.67 -35.45
CA TYR A 607 2.23 -9.45 -36.68
C TYR A 607 1.10 -10.48 -36.44
N TYR A 608 1.11 -11.16 -35.31
CA TYR A 608 0.05 -12.11 -34.97
C TYR A 608 -1.33 -11.45 -34.94
N TYR A 609 -1.46 -10.35 -34.19
CA TYR A 609 -2.75 -9.65 -34.05
C TYR A 609 -3.18 -8.91 -35.31
N ASN A 610 -2.24 -8.58 -36.21
CA ASN A 610 -2.51 -8.02 -37.54
C ASN A 610 -2.72 -9.10 -38.63
N ASN A 611 -2.98 -10.33 -38.21
CA ASN A 611 -3.23 -11.48 -39.09
C ASN A 611 -2.08 -11.88 -40.00
N ASN A 612 -0.85 -11.53 -39.65
CA ASN A 612 0.36 -11.94 -40.38
C ASN A 612 1.11 -13.02 -39.57
N THR A 613 0.48 -14.19 -39.45
CA THR A 613 1.04 -15.33 -38.72
C THR A 613 2.40 -15.78 -39.29
N SER A 614 2.59 -15.69 -40.56
CA SER A 614 3.84 -16.04 -41.28
C SER A 614 5.02 -15.22 -40.76
N LYS A 615 4.88 -13.90 -40.72
CA LYS A 615 5.93 -13.01 -40.20
C LYS A 615 6.12 -13.18 -38.69
N ALA A 616 5.06 -13.41 -37.94
CA ALA A 616 5.16 -13.70 -36.52
C ALA A 616 6.02 -14.95 -36.23
N LYS A 617 5.79 -16.02 -36.99
CA LYS A 617 6.60 -17.26 -36.91
C LYS A 617 8.05 -17.03 -37.33
N GLN A 618 8.28 -16.26 -38.35
CA GLN A 618 9.63 -15.91 -38.82
C GLN A 618 10.44 -15.20 -37.73
N GLU A 619 9.86 -14.20 -37.09
CA GLU A 619 10.51 -13.50 -35.95
C GLU A 619 10.83 -14.44 -34.79
N ILE A 620 9.91 -15.32 -34.45
CA ILE A 620 10.09 -16.32 -33.40
C ILE A 620 11.23 -17.31 -33.77
N ASP A 621 11.26 -17.79 -35.01
CA ASP A 621 12.27 -18.72 -35.48
C ASP A 621 13.67 -18.08 -35.49
N GLU A 622 13.80 -16.85 -35.94
CA GLU A 622 15.06 -16.10 -35.93
C GLU A 622 15.52 -15.84 -34.46
N TYR A 623 14.59 -15.48 -33.61
CA TYR A 623 14.88 -15.29 -32.18
C TYR A 623 15.39 -16.59 -31.52
N CYS A 624 14.71 -17.70 -31.75
CA CYS A 624 15.11 -18.99 -31.24
C CYS A 624 16.48 -19.43 -31.77
N SER A 625 16.74 -19.20 -33.05
CA SER A 625 18.03 -19.47 -33.67
C SER A 625 19.16 -18.66 -33.03
N LYS A 626 18.96 -17.36 -32.85
CA LYS A 626 19.94 -16.45 -32.23
C LYS A 626 20.21 -16.77 -30.77
N LYS A 627 19.18 -17.16 -30.02
CA LYS A 627 19.27 -17.47 -28.59
C LYS A 627 19.54 -18.94 -28.29
N SER A 628 19.68 -19.78 -29.31
CA SER A 628 19.88 -21.24 -29.18
C SER A 628 18.78 -21.90 -28.30
N LEU A 629 17.55 -21.49 -28.55
CA LEU A 629 16.38 -22.00 -27.83
C LEU A 629 15.52 -22.91 -28.72
N ASN A 630 15.09 -24.01 -28.14
CA ASN A 630 14.10 -24.91 -28.76
C ASN A 630 12.85 -24.96 -27.89
N ILE A 631 11.74 -24.46 -28.42
CA ILE A 631 10.46 -24.34 -27.72
C ILE A 631 9.33 -24.85 -28.59
N ASP A 632 8.18 -25.13 -27.99
CA ASP A 632 6.92 -25.36 -28.68
C ASP A 632 6.44 -24.03 -29.31
N LYS A 633 6.22 -24.05 -30.63
CA LYS A 633 5.80 -22.89 -31.43
C LYS A 633 4.38 -23.06 -31.99
N THR A 634 3.62 -24.04 -31.49
CA THR A 634 2.28 -24.34 -31.99
C THR A 634 1.32 -23.20 -31.71
N ASP A 635 1.37 -22.64 -30.51
CA ASP A 635 0.66 -21.43 -30.10
C ASP A 635 1.63 -20.25 -30.09
N ILE A 636 1.45 -19.32 -31.02
CA ILE A 636 2.37 -18.20 -31.20
C ILE A 636 2.47 -17.32 -29.97
N ILE A 637 1.35 -16.98 -29.34
CA ILE A 637 1.36 -16.09 -28.17
C ILE A 637 2.01 -16.78 -26.97
N LYS A 638 1.76 -18.08 -26.76
CA LYS A 638 2.45 -18.87 -25.72
C LYS A 638 3.93 -19.06 -26.04
N ALA A 639 4.29 -19.21 -27.31
CA ALA A 639 5.70 -19.22 -27.71
C ALA A 639 6.41 -17.92 -27.34
N ILE A 640 5.79 -16.76 -27.62
CA ILE A 640 6.30 -15.46 -27.21
C ILE A 640 6.43 -15.38 -25.68
N ALA A 641 5.43 -15.81 -24.94
CA ALA A 641 5.46 -15.89 -23.47
C ALA A 641 6.65 -16.73 -22.98
N THR A 642 6.88 -17.88 -23.57
CA THR A 642 7.98 -18.78 -23.22
C THR A 642 9.34 -18.13 -23.48
N LEU A 643 9.49 -17.44 -24.61
CA LEU A 643 10.72 -16.75 -24.94
C LEU A 643 10.98 -15.56 -24.00
N ARG A 644 9.96 -14.77 -23.69
CA ARG A 644 10.06 -13.69 -22.71
C ARG A 644 10.48 -14.21 -21.34
N TYR A 645 9.89 -15.29 -20.89
CA TYR A 645 10.22 -15.93 -19.62
C TYR A 645 11.67 -16.44 -19.61
N LYS A 646 12.08 -17.18 -20.64
CA LYS A 646 13.43 -17.76 -20.72
C LYS A 646 14.55 -16.74 -20.86
N THR A 647 14.29 -15.64 -21.55
CA THR A 647 15.29 -14.60 -21.78
C THR A 647 15.10 -13.37 -20.87
N GLN A 648 14.15 -13.43 -19.95
CA GLN A 648 13.88 -12.43 -18.92
C GLN A 648 13.74 -11.00 -19.50
N THR A 649 12.84 -10.84 -20.46
CA THR A 649 12.52 -9.52 -21.00
C THR A 649 11.73 -8.67 -20.02
N PRO A 650 11.97 -7.36 -19.94
CA PRO A 650 11.18 -6.47 -19.09
C PRO A 650 9.71 -6.39 -19.53
N PHE A 651 8.84 -5.93 -18.63
CA PHE A 651 7.40 -5.81 -18.87
C PHE A 651 6.67 -7.13 -19.19
N PHE A 652 7.19 -8.22 -18.66
CA PHE A 652 6.61 -9.56 -18.86
C PHE A 652 5.19 -9.67 -18.29
N LEU A 653 4.95 -9.15 -17.09
CA LEU A 653 3.61 -9.19 -16.48
C LEU A 653 2.59 -8.36 -17.27
N SER A 654 2.99 -7.25 -17.85
CA SER A 654 2.14 -6.47 -18.74
C SER A 654 1.76 -7.26 -20.01
N PHE A 655 2.70 -7.99 -20.58
CA PHE A 655 2.44 -8.91 -21.68
C PHE A 655 1.45 -10.03 -21.28
N ILE A 656 1.69 -10.68 -20.16
CA ILE A 656 0.82 -11.74 -19.60
C ILE A 656 -0.61 -11.21 -19.43
N ARG A 657 -0.74 -10.02 -18.84
CA ARG A 657 -2.03 -9.41 -18.56
C ARG A 657 -2.81 -9.06 -19.83
N ARG A 658 -2.18 -8.37 -20.80
CA ARG A 658 -2.88 -7.98 -22.03
C ARG A 658 -3.26 -9.16 -22.93
N ASN A 659 -2.58 -10.30 -22.78
CA ASN A 659 -2.86 -11.52 -23.53
C ASN A 659 -3.67 -12.57 -22.74
N ASN A 660 -4.16 -12.22 -21.55
CA ASN A 660 -4.95 -13.10 -20.68
C ASN A 660 -4.27 -14.45 -20.38
N LEU A 661 -2.96 -14.41 -20.16
CA LEU A 661 -2.14 -15.62 -19.94
C LEU A 661 -1.87 -15.93 -18.47
N GLY A 662 -2.49 -15.21 -17.54
CA GLY A 662 -2.29 -15.42 -16.09
C GLY A 662 -2.63 -16.85 -15.67
N GLY A 663 -3.76 -17.39 -16.11
CA GLY A 663 -4.14 -18.78 -15.85
C GLY A 663 -3.38 -19.79 -16.69
N SER A 664 -3.41 -19.63 -18.01
CA SER A 664 -2.92 -20.65 -18.96
C SER A 664 -1.38 -20.75 -19.02
N PHE A 665 -0.66 -19.71 -18.66
CA PHE A 665 0.81 -19.69 -18.69
C PHE A 665 1.42 -19.69 -17.28
N LEU A 666 0.95 -18.81 -16.38
CA LEU A 666 1.46 -18.73 -15.00
C LEU A 666 0.78 -19.68 -14.02
N GLY A 667 -0.34 -20.29 -14.41
CA GLY A 667 -1.08 -21.21 -13.54
C GLY A 667 -1.87 -20.52 -12.42
N LEU A 668 -2.12 -19.21 -12.53
CA LEU A 668 -2.92 -18.47 -11.56
C LEU A 668 -4.40 -18.87 -11.65
N ALA A 669 -5.03 -19.08 -10.51
CA ALA A 669 -6.48 -19.18 -10.44
C ALA A 669 -7.14 -17.83 -10.72
N ASP A 670 -8.42 -17.80 -11.12
CA ASP A 670 -9.13 -16.55 -11.42
C ASP A 670 -9.08 -15.58 -10.25
N ALA A 671 -9.20 -16.06 -9.02
CA ALA A 671 -9.08 -15.25 -7.79
C ALA A 671 -7.69 -14.65 -7.55
N GLN A 672 -6.67 -15.11 -8.27
CA GLN A 672 -5.28 -14.67 -8.15
C GLN A 672 -4.85 -13.74 -9.30
N LEU A 673 -5.69 -13.53 -10.31
CA LEU A 673 -5.33 -12.70 -11.48
C LEU A 673 -5.05 -11.24 -11.14
N TYR A 674 -5.55 -10.75 -10.01
CA TYR A 674 -5.24 -9.41 -9.50
C TYR A 674 -3.74 -9.19 -9.31
N GLN A 675 -2.96 -10.25 -9.04
CA GLN A 675 -1.51 -10.21 -8.82
C GLN A 675 -0.71 -9.74 -10.03
N LEU A 676 -1.31 -9.69 -11.21
CA LEU A 676 -0.68 -9.15 -12.42
C LEU A 676 -0.52 -7.64 -12.40
N LEU A 677 -1.15 -6.95 -11.47
CA LEU A 677 -0.86 -5.58 -11.07
C LEU A 677 -0.40 -5.57 -9.62
N TRP A 678 0.53 -4.70 -9.31
CA TRP A 678 1.09 -4.60 -7.96
C TRP A 678 0.25 -3.71 -7.04
N PRO A 679 0.34 -3.91 -5.72
CA PRO A 679 -0.35 -3.05 -4.78
C PRO A 679 0.27 -1.65 -4.77
N LEU A 680 -0.56 -0.62 -4.57
CA LEU A 680 -0.06 0.69 -4.23
C LEU A 680 0.53 0.64 -2.81
N PRO A 681 1.65 1.36 -2.56
CA PRO A 681 2.25 1.38 -1.24
C PRO A 681 1.28 1.88 -0.16
N SER A 682 1.23 1.17 0.97
CA SER A 682 0.35 1.56 2.09
C SER A 682 0.69 2.94 2.65
N SER A 683 1.97 3.31 2.67
CA SER A 683 2.41 4.65 3.06
C SER A 683 1.75 5.76 2.24
N ASP A 684 1.61 5.54 0.94
CA ASP A 684 1.05 6.51 0.01
C ASP A 684 -0.48 6.56 0.10
N LEU A 685 -1.13 5.43 0.30
CA LEU A 685 -2.56 5.36 0.58
C LEU A 685 -2.92 6.12 1.86
N ASN A 686 -2.08 6.04 2.88
CA ASN A 686 -2.28 6.74 4.13
C ASN A 686 -2.02 8.25 4.02
N TYR A 687 -1.08 8.62 3.17
CA TYR A 687 -0.69 10.02 2.97
C TYR A 687 -1.66 10.79 2.07
N ASN A 688 -2.19 10.14 1.05
CA ASN A 688 -3.09 10.74 0.06
C ASN A 688 -4.47 10.05 0.09
N PRO A 689 -5.48 10.67 0.70
CA PRO A 689 -6.81 10.07 0.85
C PRO A 689 -7.57 9.88 -0.46
N GLN A 690 -7.11 10.46 -1.57
CA GLN A 690 -7.70 10.27 -2.89
C GLN A 690 -7.23 8.98 -3.58
N LEU A 691 -6.18 8.35 -3.06
CA LEU A 691 -5.69 7.09 -3.60
C LEU A 691 -6.57 5.92 -3.18
N THR A 692 -6.83 5.05 -4.15
CA THR A 692 -7.52 3.78 -3.94
C THR A 692 -6.59 2.62 -4.27
N GLN A 693 -6.69 1.54 -3.51
CA GLN A 693 -5.88 0.35 -3.74
C GLN A 693 -6.33 -0.40 -5.01
N ASN A 694 -5.42 -1.14 -5.61
CA ASN A 694 -5.77 -2.11 -6.66
C ASN A 694 -6.66 -3.22 -6.08
N PRO A 695 -7.66 -3.70 -6.84
CA PRO A 695 -8.50 -4.81 -6.40
C PRO A 695 -7.68 -6.04 -6.00
N GLY A 696 -8.06 -6.69 -4.91
CA GLY A 696 -7.39 -7.89 -4.40
C GLY A 696 -6.34 -7.65 -3.32
N TYR A 697 -5.96 -6.40 -3.09
CA TYR A 697 -4.98 -6.02 -2.07
C TYR A 697 -5.59 -5.28 -0.90
#